data_01253436bb8da024f16b995605189c2c
#
_entry.id   01253436bb8da024f16b995605189c2c
#
_cell.length_a   1.000
_cell.length_b   1.000
_cell.length_c   1.000
_cell.angle_alpha   90.00
_cell.angle_beta   90.00
_cell.angle_gamma   90.00
#
_symmetry.space_group_name_H-M   'P 1'
#
loop_
_entity.id
_entity.type
_entity.pdbx_description
1 polymer ?
#
loop_
_entity_poly.entity_id
_entity_poly.type
_entity_poly.pdbx_seq_one_letter_code
_entity_poly.pdbx_strand_id
1 'polypeptide(L)'
;MSDTGTLNKEQQEAVQCTEGPLLILAGAGSGKTRVLTYRIAHLIEDCGVIPWNILAITFTNKAAGEMRERVDRIVGYGSESVWVSTFHSACVRILRRYIDRLGYDTNFTIYDTEDQKTVMKDVCRHLELDPKLYKERAVLSVISNAKNEYISPNEFQLQVRGDFRMEKMAQAYLEYQKELKKNNALDFDDLLVKTVELFQSCPDVLESYQERFRYIMVDEYQDTNTVQFKLISILAKKYHNLCVVGDDDQSIYKFRGANIKNILNFEEVFPDAKVVKLEQNYRSTKHILDTANAVIAHNRGRKEKALWTENGEGEPVFFQQFQTGYDEAEYVAGEIRKKVKNGEGEYKDFAVLYRTNAQSRLFEEKFLYANIPYKLIGGVNFYSRKEIKDILAYLKTIDNGKDDLAVRRIINVPKRGIGNVSLNKVQSYAESMGMSFFEALEDAEHVPGLGRASIKIQPFVTLIHELRLRLADMSLEELIEEILDRTGYSQELKEEDTDEAKARLENIDEFISKAVSYEEGEEHPSLSGFLEEVALVADIDSLEESDNRVLLMTLHSAKGLEFPYVFLAGMEDGLFPSYMSIAADNPVEEIEEERRLCYVGITRAMKELTLTCARVRMIRGENQYNNISRFIREIPPELLGKKSVVPPAPKVQAPPKDAPYQKAKEAFKTKTFDPNQFKVVKADSLDYTVGDRVSHIKFGQGTVLEIADGGRDFEVKVEFDNYGVKRMFASFAKLKKV
;
A
#
# COMPACT_ATOMS: atom_id res chain seq x y z
N MET A 1 30.44 -21.47 -27.81
CA MET A 1 30.38 -20.01 -28.07
C MET A 1 28.95 -19.58 -27.81
N SER A 2 28.74 -18.76 -26.82
CA SER A 2 27.42 -18.18 -26.57
C SER A 2 27.04 -17.36 -27.82
N ASP A 3 25.88 -17.62 -28.41
CA ASP A 3 25.37 -16.88 -29.58
C ASP A 3 25.00 -15.45 -29.17
N THR A 4 26.01 -14.59 -29.05
CA THR A 4 25.83 -13.15 -28.75
C THR A 4 25.36 -12.34 -29.96
N GLY A 5 25.20 -12.95 -31.14
CA GLY A 5 24.78 -12.29 -32.38
C GLY A 5 23.38 -11.66 -32.32
N THR A 6 22.58 -12.01 -31.32
CA THR A 6 21.24 -11.44 -31.12
C THR A 6 21.19 -10.27 -30.10
N LEU A 7 22.34 -9.88 -29.53
CA LEU A 7 22.48 -8.75 -28.62
C LEU A 7 22.88 -7.48 -29.38
N ASN A 8 22.39 -6.31 -28.95
CA ASN A 8 22.89 -5.04 -29.48
C ASN A 8 24.28 -4.73 -28.90
N LYS A 9 24.91 -3.65 -29.43
CA LYS A 9 26.29 -3.28 -29.08
C LYS A 9 26.50 -3.05 -27.60
N GLU A 10 25.60 -2.32 -26.97
CA GLU A 10 25.67 -1.99 -25.54
C GLU A 10 25.44 -3.23 -24.65
N GLN A 11 24.52 -4.12 -25.06
CA GLN A 11 24.32 -5.40 -24.40
C GLN A 11 25.55 -6.29 -24.54
N GLN A 12 26.18 -6.36 -25.72
CA GLN A 12 27.43 -7.08 -25.92
C GLN A 12 28.55 -6.52 -25.08
N GLU A 13 28.69 -5.19 -24.98
CA GLU A 13 29.69 -4.54 -24.14
C GLU A 13 29.49 -4.91 -22.68
N ALA A 14 28.26 -4.93 -22.18
CA ALA A 14 27.94 -5.33 -20.80
C ALA A 14 28.25 -6.81 -20.55
N VAL A 15 27.98 -7.70 -21.52
CA VAL A 15 28.29 -9.12 -21.42
C VAL A 15 29.82 -9.37 -21.39
N GLN A 16 30.56 -8.68 -22.24
CA GLN A 16 32.02 -8.87 -22.39
C GLN A 16 32.86 -8.21 -21.29
N CYS A 17 32.30 -7.26 -20.52
CA CYS A 17 33.00 -6.62 -19.41
C CYS A 17 33.03 -7.54 -18.19
N THR A 18 33.94 -8.52 -18.15
CA THR A 18 33.97 -9.58 -17.16
C THR A 18 34.57 -9.19 -15.82
N GLU A 19 35.60 -8.36 -15.80
CA GLU A 19 36.38 -8.00 -14.62
C GLU A 19 36.02 -6.58 -14.11
N GLY A 20 36.10 -6.41 -12.80
CA GLY A 20 35.84 -5.15 -12.10
C GLY A 20 34.35 -4.84 -11.86
N PRO A 21 34.07 -3.73 -11.16
CA PRO A 21 32.70 -3.32 -10.88
C PRO A 21 32.03 -2.81 -12.18
N LEU A 22 30.81 -3.28 -12.43
CA LEU A 22 30.01 -2.91 -13.59
C LEU A 22 28.62 -2.48 -13.14
N LEU A 23 28.23 -1.26 -13.49
CA LEU A 23 26.86 -0.77 -13.38
C LEU A 23 26.20 -0.80 -14.75
N ILE A 24 25.13 -1.57 -14.88
CA ILE A 24 24.28 -1.59 -16.08
C ILE A 24 23.03 -0.77 -15.76
N LEU A 25 22.98 0.46 -16.27
CA LEU A 25 21.79 1.31 -16.20
C LEU A 25 20.86 0.92 -17.34
N ALA A 26 19.84 0.12 -17.00
CA ALA A 26 19.02 -0.54 -17.99
C ALA A 26 17.57 -0.07 -17.86
N GLY A 27 17.12 0.74 -18.80
CA GLY A 27 15.74 1.23 -18.82
C GLY A 27 14.68 0.11 -18.92
N ALA A 28 13.41 0.49 -18.79
CA ALA A 28 12.30 -0.46 -18.94
C ALA A 28 12.38 -1.16 -20.31
N GLY A 29 12.14 -2.48 -20.35
CA GLY A 29 12.10 -3.24 -21.61
C GLY A 29 13.42 -3.34 -22.39
N SER A 30 14.56 -2.97 -21.79
CA SER A 30 15.89 -3.01 -22.45
C SER A 30 16.59 -4.36 -22.40
N GLY A 31 15.97 -5.37 -21.80
CA GLY A 31 16.52 -6.71 -21.72
C GLY A 31 17.48 -6.94 -20.54
N LYS A 32 17.28 -6.30 -19.38
CA LYS A 32 18.06 -6.46 -18.14
C LYS A 32 18.43 -7.92 -17.85
N THR A 33 17.41 -8.75 -17.63
CA THR A 33 17.60 -10.18 -17.29
C THR A 33 18.28 -10.95 -18.42
N ARG A 34 18.03 -10.56 -19.68
CA ARG A 34 18.69 -11.17 -20.85
C ARG A 34 20.20 -10.92 -20.80
N VAL A 35 20.63 -9.70 -20.57
CA VAL A 35 22.07 -9.38 -20.47
C VAL A 35 22.72 -10.15 -19.33
N LEU A 36 22.08 -10.25 -18.16
CA LEU A 36 22.61 -11.04 -17.03
C LEU A 36 22.77 -12.52 -17.38
N THR A 37 21.77 -13.13 -18.03
CA THR A 37 21.84 -14.55 -18.41
C THR A 37 22.91 -14.82 -19.46
N TYR A 38 23.04 -13.95 -20.47
CA TYR A 38 24.12 -14.05 -21.47
C TYR A 38 25.50 -13.80 -20.87
N ARG A 39 25.60 -12.90 -19.87
CA ARG A 39 26.87 -12.67 -19.15
C ARG A 39 27.29 -13.90 -18.36
N ILE A 40 26.37 -14.58 -17.68
CA ILE A 40 26.63 -15.85 -16.98
C ILE A 40 27.16 -16.89 -17.99
N ALA A 41 26.46 -17.04 -19.13
CA ALA A 41 26.87 -17.97 -20.16
C ALA A 41 28.27 -17.64 -20.72
N HIS A 42 28.56 -16.39 -21.02
CA HIS A 42 29.85 -15.91 -21.49
C HIS A 42 30.99 -16.21 -20.49
N LEU A 43 30.76 -15.96 -19.19
CA LEU A 43 31.72 -16.27 -18.15
C LEU A 43 32.06 -17.76 -18.10
N ILE A 44 31.06 -18.63 -18.27
CA ILE A 44 31.24 -20.09 -18.21
C ILE A 44 31.86 -20.63 -19.49
N GLU A 45 31.27 -20.33 -20.65
CA GLU A 45 31.63 -20.96 -21.94
C GLU A 45 32.89 -20.34 -22.56
N ASP A 46 33.01 -19.02 -22.54
CA ASP A 46 34.07 -18.33 -23.26
C ASP A 46 35.24 -17.97 -22.35
N CYS A 47 34.99 -17.64 -21.05
CA CYS A 47 36.05 -17.28 -20.10
C CYS A 47 36.48 -18.46 -19.22
N GLY A 48 35.80 -19.61 -19.30
CA GLY A 48 36.15 -20.81 -18.51
C GLY A 48 35.94 -20.66 -17.00
N VAL A 49 35.06 -19.76 -16.57
CA VAL A 49 34.71 -19.57 -15.16
C VAL A 49 33.90 -20.78 -14.67
N ILE A 50 34.33 -21.35 -13.56
CA ILE A 50 33.62 -22.47 -12.96
C ILE A 50 32.23 -21.97 -12.49
N PRO A 51 31.12 -22.63 -12.87
CA PRO A 51 29.75 -22.21 -12.48
C PRO A 51 29.56 -21.98 -10.98
N TRP A 52 30.24 -22.76 -10.14
CA TRP A 52 30.28 -22.63 -8.68
C TRP A 52 30.78 -21.25 -8.19
N ASN A 53 31.59 -20.54 -8.99
CA ASN A 53 32.14 -19.24 -8.65
C ASN A 53 31.21 -18.05 -8.98
N ILE A 54 30.00 -18.32 -9.43
CA ILE A 54 29.03 -17.32 -9.86
C ILE A 54 27.86 -17.25 -8.87
N LEU A 55 27.58 -16.06 -8.34
CA LEU A 55 26.41 -15.73 -7.55
C LEU A 55 25.54 -14.75 -8.33
N ALA A 56 24.27 -15.09 -8.59
CA ALA A 56 23.28 -14.23 -9.19
C ALA A 56 22.09 -14.03 -8.26
N ILE A 57 21.83 -12.79 -7.90
CA ILE A 57 20.80 -12.42 -6.93
C ILE A 57 19.69 -11.62 -7.60
N THR A 58 18.45 -11.97 -7.28
CA THR A 58 17.23 -11.23 -7.65
C THR A 58 16.29 -11.06 -6.46
N PHE A 59 15.16 -10.34 -6.64
CA PHE A 59 14.25 -10.02 -5.53
C PHE A 59 13.17 -11.05 -5.26
N THR A 60 12.73 -11.82 -6.29
CA THR A 60 11.63 -12.76 -6.13
C THR A 60 12.04 -14.18 -6.51
N ASN A 61 11.45 -15.17 -5.84
CA ASN A 61 11.68 -16.59 -6.18
C ASN A 61 11.27 -16.91 -7.62
N LYS A 62 10.24 -16.24 -8.14
CA LYS A 62 9.81 -16.39 -9.54
C LYS A 62 10.92 -15.91 -10.49
N ALA A 63 11.45 -14.70 -10.27
CA ALA A 63 12.54 -14.16 -11.10
C ALA A 63 13.81 -15.01 -11.01
N ALA A 64 14.13 -15.58 -9.83
CA ALA A 64 15.23 -16.51 -9.66
C ALA A 64 15.00 -17.81 -10.43
N GLY A 65 13.78 -18.36 -10.42
CA GLY A 65 13.39 -19.51 -11.22
C GLY A 65 13.54 -19.26 -12.71
N GLU A 66 12.96 -18.17 -13.21
CA GLU A 66 13.05 -17.78 -14.64
C GLU A 66 14.51 -17.52 -15.07
N MET A 67 15.31 -16.89 -14.21
CA MET A 67 16.74 -16.68 -14.50
C MET A 67 17.49 -18.01 -14.62
N ARG A 68 17.23 -18.94 -13.70
CA ARG A 68 17.83 -20.27 -13.70
C ARG A 68 17.46 -21.03 -14.96
N GLU A 69 16.18 -21.12 -15.32
CA GLU A 69 15.71 -21.78 -16.53
C GLU A 69 16.36 -21.20 -17.81
N ARG A 70 16.55 -19.87 -17.85
CA ARG A 70 17.20 -19.22 -19.00
C ARG A 70 18.69 -19.52 -19.06
N VAL A 71 19.39 -19.56 -17.92
CA VAL A 71 20.80 -19.96 -17.84
C VAL A 71 20.95 -21.42 -18.25
N ASP A 72 20.11 -22.32 -17.72
CA ASP A 72 20.12 -23.77 -18.04
C ASP A 72 19.90 -23.99 -19.55
N ARG A 73 19.03 -23.22 -20.17
CA ARG A 73 18.75 -23.30 -21.62
C ARG A 73 19.94 -22.86 -22.48
N ILE A 74 20.73 -21.89 -22.02
CA ILE A 74 21.87 -21.34 -22.79
C ILE A 74 23.10 -22.18 -22.54
N VAL A 75 23.45 -22.46 -21.29
CA VAL A 75 24.72 -23.14 -20.88
C VAL A 75 24.58 -24.68 -20.94
N GLY A 76 23.41 -25.20 -20.65
CA GLY A 76 23.19 -26.65 -20.59
C GLY A 76 23.83 -27.29 -19.34
N TYR A 77 24.60 -28.36 -19.54
CA TYR A 77 25.17 -29.15 -18.45
C TYR A 77 26.14 -28.38 -17.58
N GLY A 78 25.94 -28.47 -16.22
CA GLY A 78 26.79 -27.82 -15.21
C GLY A 78 26.26 -26.48 -14.72
N SER A 79 25.23 -25.88 -15.35
CA SER A 79 24.60 -24.63 -14.97
C SER A 79 23.93 -24.69 -13.59
N GLU A 80 23.52 -25.87 -13.14
CA GLU A 80 22.90 -26.12 -11.81
C GLU A 80 23.82 -25.72 -10.63
N SER A 81 25.13 -25.62 -10.87
CA SER A 81 26.13 -25.18 -9.88
C SER A 81 26.19 -23.66 -9.71
N VAL A 82 25.61 -22.89 -10.62
CA VAL A 82 25.47 -21.43 -10.47
C VAL A 82 24.52 -21.14 -9.30
N TRP A 83 24.92 -20.27 -8.38
CA TRP A 83 24.04 -19.93 -7.28
C TRP A 83 23.08 -18.78 -7.68
N VAL A 84 21.94 -19.17 -8.26
CA VAL A 84 20.84 -18.23 -8.56
C VAL A 84 19.82 -18.28 -7.42
N SER A 85 19.60 -17.15 -6.72
CA SER A 85 18.68 -17.09 -5.58
C SER A 85 18.19 -15.67 -5.27
N THR A 86 17.26 -15.56 -4.32
CA THR A 86 16.94 -14.26 -3.68
C THR A 86 17.94 -13.96 -2.59
N PHE A 87 18.03 -12.68 -2.15
CA PHE A 87 18.85 -12.27 -1.00
C PHE A 87 18.58 -13.14 0.22
N HIS A 88 17.33 -13.26 0.62
CA HIS A 88 16.94 -14.01 1.81
C HIS A 88 17.29 -15.50 1.69
N SER A 89 17.04 -16.12 0.53
CA SER A 89 17.40 -17.53 0.32
C SER A 89 18.91 -17.78 0.38
N ALA A 90 19.72 -16.86 -0.12
CA ALA A 90 21.17 -16.94 -0.01
C ALA A 90 21.60 -16.83 1.46
N CYS A 91 21.05 -15.86 2.20
CA CYS A 91 21.36 -15.66 3.62
C CYS A 91 20.96 -16.89 4.46
N VAL A 92 19.78 -17.45 4.26
CA VAL A 92 19.34 -18.67 4.97
C VAL A 92 20.33 -19.80 4.77
N ARG A 93 20.80 -20.06 3.53
CA ARG A 93 21.78 -21.12 3.25
C ARG A 93 23.11 -20.89 3.95
N ILE A 94 23.56 -19.63 4.04
CA ILE A 94 24.80 -19.26 4.73
C ILE A 94 24.64 -19.45 6.25
N LEU A 95 23.55 -18.92 6.81
CA LEU A 95 23.27 -18.99 8.24
C LEU A 95 23.05 -20.42 8.72
N ARG A 96 22.31 -21.28 7.97
CA ARG A 96 22.14 -22.70 8.30
C ARG A 96 23.47 -23.44 8.45
N ARG A 97 24.55 -22.92 7.89
CA ARG A 97 25.87 -23.56 7.93
C ARG A 97 26.78 -23.03 9.02
N TYR A 98 26.61 -21.75 9.41
CA TYR A 98 27.61 -21.08 10.25
C TYR A 98 27.04 -20.19 11.35
N ILE A 99 25.73 -20.14 11.56
CA ILE A 99 25.13 -19.24 12.55
C ILE A 99 25.50 -19.61 14.00
N ASP A 100 25.97 -20.84 14.23
CA ASP A 100 26.51 -21.31 15.50
C ASP A 100 27.66 -20.39 16.00
N ARG A 101 28.43 -19.80 15.08
CA ARG A 101 29.45 -18.79 15.39
C ARG A 101 28.89 -17.52 16.03
N LEU A 102 27.58 -17.23 15.86
CA LEU A 102 26.87 -16.11 16.50
C LEU A 102 26.08 -16.54 17.74
N GLY A 103 26.24 -17.83 18.15
CA GLY A 103 25.58 -18.39 19.33
C GLY A 103 24.09 -18.64 19.14
N TYR A 104 23.68 -19.06 17.95
CA TYR A 104 22.40 -19.68 17.62
C TYR A 104 22.63 -21.14 17.21
N ASP A 105 21.58 -21.94 17.31
CA ASP A 105 21.63 -23.28 16.73
C ASP A 105 21.30 -23.22 15.23
N THR A 106 21.93 -24.11 14.44
CA THR A 106 21.74 -24.10 12.97
C THR A 106 20.33 -24.43 12.52
N ASN A 107 19.50 -25.04 13.36
CA ASN A 107 18.10 -25.35 13.12
C ASN A 107 17.14 -24.21 13.53
N PHE A 108 17.62 -22.95 13.53
CA PHE A 108 16.81 -21.78 13.90
C PHE A 108 15.47 -21.73 13.15
N THR A 109 14.44 -21.18 13.78
CA THR A 109 13.12 -20.93 13.17
C THR A 109 13.10 -19.55 12.52
N ILE A 110 12.44 -19.44 11.37
CA ILE A 110 12.17 -18.16 10.71
C ILE A 110 10.75 -17.74 11.08
N TYR A 111 10.63 -16.62 11.80
CA TYR A 111 9.35 -16.10 12.25
C TYR A 111 8.67 -15.29 11.16
N ASP A 112 7.42 -15.64 10.87
CA ASP A 112 6.57 -14.86 9.99
C ASP A 112 5.98 -13.62 10.71
N THR A 113 5.15 -12.85 10.01
CA THR A 113 4.56 -11.62 10.55
C THR A 113 3.66 -11.87 11.77
N GLU A 114 2.97 -13.01 11.85
CA GLU A 114 2.09 -13.33 12.98
C GLU A 114 2.91 -13.82 14.19
N ASP A 115 3.97 -14.59 13.96
CA ASP A 115 4.93 -14.97 14.99
C ASP A 115 5.58 -13.74 15.62
N GLN A 116 6.07 -12.81 14.76
CA GLN A 116 6.66 -11.55 15.20
C GLN A 116 5.71 -10.72 16.07
N LYS A 117 4.44 -10.58 15.66
CA LYS A 117 3.41 -9.87 16.46
C LYS A 117 3.18 -10.54 17.81
N THR A 118 3.15 -11.86 17.84
CA THR A 118 2.95 -12.62 19.08
C THR A 118 4.08 -12.34 20.05
N VAL A 119 5.33 -12.44 19.61
CA VAL A 119 6.50 -12.11 20.43
C VAL A 119 6.49 -10.64 20.86
N MET A 120 6.20 -9.71 19.96
CA MET A 120 6.17 -8.28 20.28
C MET A 120 5.10 -7.95 21.31
N LYS A 121 3.94 -8.61 21.26
CA LYS A 121 2.88 -8.45 22.26
C LYS A 121 3.35 -8.87 23.65
N ASP A 122 4.11 -9.95 23.74
CA ASP A 122 4.67 -10.40 25.01
C ASP A 122 5.78 -9.46 25.50
N VAL A 123 6.64 -8.96 24.61
CA VAL A 123 7.64 -7.93 24.90
C VAL A 123 6.99 -6.65 25.43
N CYS A 124 5.95 -6.13 24.76
CA CYS A 124 5.23 -4.94 25.20
C CYS A 124 4.59 -5.13 26.58
N ARG A 125 4.04 -6.32 26.86
CA ARG A 125 3.49 -6.65 28.17
C ARG A 125 4.57 -6.72 29.24
N HIS A 126 5.72 -7.33 28.94
CA HIS A 126 6.86 -7.46 29.87
C HIS A 126 7.45 -6.09 30.25
N LEU A 127 7.51 -5.17 29.28
CA LEU A 127 7.99 -3.81 29.49
C LEU A 127 6.90 -2.84 30.01
N GLU A 128 5.71 -3.34 30.34
CA GLU A 128 4.56 -2.56 30.81
C GLU A 128 4.22 -1.37 29.88
N LEU A 129 4.38 -1.56 28.57
CA LEU A 129 4.05 -0.53 27.59
C LEU A 129 2.54 -0.41 27.41
N ASP A 130 2.02 0.82 27.36
CA ASP A 130 0.60 1.06 27.09
C ASP A 130 0.23 0.59 25.67
N PRO A 131 -0.66 -0.40 25.51
CA PRO A 131 -1.04 -0.93 24.20
C PRO A 131 -1.73 0.09 23.27
N LYS A 132 -2.22 1.20 23.82
CA LYS A 132 -2.80 2.30 23.03
C LYS A 132 -1.74 3.17 22.37
N LEU A 133 -0.59 3.31 23.00
CA LEU A 133 0.53 4.13 22.53
C LEU A 133 1.59 3.32 21.76
N TYR A 134 1.79 2.06 22.14
CA TYR A 134 2.83 1.16 21.60
C TYR A 134 2.17 -0.11 21.03
N LYS A 135 1.59 0.04 19.84
CA LYS A 135 1.03 -1.10 19.12
C LYS A 135 2.11 -1.98 18.55
N GLU A 136 1.92 -3.27 18.63
CA GLU A 136 2.91 -4.27 18.22
C GLU A 136 3.41 -4.02 16.79
N ARG A 137 2.49 -3.74 15.86
CA ARG A 137 2.86 -3.49 14.45
C ARG A 137 3.65 -2.21 14.27
N ALA A 138 3.31 -1.13 14.97
CA ALA A 138 4.04 0.14 14.87
C ALA A 138 5.46 -0.01 15.44
N VAL A 139 5.62 -0.73 16.55
CA VAL A 139 6.94 -1.04 17.14
C VAL A 139 7.75 -1.90 16.18
N LEU A 140 7.15 -2.97 15.61
CA LEU A 140 7.81 -3.83 14.62
C LEU A 140 8.22 -3.07 13.36
N SER A 141 7.40 -2.14 12.87
CA SER A 141 7.76 -1.29 11.72
C SER A 141 8.99 -0.42 12.00
N VAL A 142 9.08 0.18 13.20
CA VAL A 142 10.27 0.95 13.60
C VAL A 142 11.51 0.06 13.69
N ILE A 143 11.38 -1.16 14.23
CA ILE A 143 12.47 -2.14 14.32
C ILE A 143 12.92 -2.58 12.93
N SER A 144 11.98 -2.90 12.05
CA SER A 144 12.29 -3.29 10.66
C SER A 144 13.04 -2.18 9.91
N ASN A 145 12.59 -0.92 10.05
CA ASN A 145 13.28 0.22 9.46
C ASN A 145 14.72 0.35 10.01
N ALA A 146 14.92 0.21 11.32
CA ALA A 146 16.25 0.24 11.92
C ALA A 146 17.14 -0.91 11.40
N LYS A 147 16.60 -2.14 11.29
CA LYS A 147 17.30 -3.28 10.71
C LYS A 147 17.68 -3.03 9.25
N ASN A 148 16.77 -2.50 8.44
CA ASN A 148 17.00 -2.19 7.02
C ASN A 148 18.10 -1.15 6.81
N GLU A 149 18.30 -0.23 7.77
CA GLU A 149 19.40 0.73 7.80
C GLU A 149 20.65 0.18 8.50
N TYR A 150 20.65 -1.09 8.91
CA TYR A 150 21.72 -1.74 9.64
C TYR A 150 22.04 -1.06 10.97
N ILE A 151 21.02 -0.58 11.68
CA ILE A 151 21.14 0.04 12.99
C ILE A 151 20.83 -1.02 14.05
N SER A 152 21.82 -1.34 14.89
CA SER A 152 21.65 -2.28 15.99
C SER A 152 20.75 -1.71 17.10
N PRO A 153 20.17 -2.56 17.99
CA PRO A 153 19.36 -2.07 19.12
C PRO A 153 20.08 -1.04 19.99
N ASN A 154 21.39 -1.22 20.22
CA ASN A 154 22.20 -0.31 21.03
C ASN A 154 22.43 1.04 20.32
N GLU A 155 22.75 1.02 19.04
CA GLU A 155 22.90 2.24 18.23
C GLU A 155 21.58 2.99 18.15
N PHE A 156 20.47 2.28 17.93
CA PHE A 156 19.14 2.88 17.90
C PHE A 156 18.80 3.57 19.22
N GLN A 157 19.10 2.93 20.36
CA GLN A 157 18.91 3.53 21.67
C GLN A 157 19.73 4.82 21.87
N LEU A 158 20.94 4.90 21.31
CA LEU A 158 21.75 6.11 21.36
C LEU A 158 21.18 7.24 20.47
N GLN A 159 20.69 6.89 19.29
CA GLN A 159 20.14 7.86 18.33
C GLN A 159 18.85 8.54 18.82
N VAL A 160 18.00 7.80 19.55
CA VAL A 160 16.69 8.29 19.98
C VAL A 160 16.70 8.94 21.37
N ARG A 161 17.89 9.20 21.93
CA ARG A 161 18.04 9.79 23.26
C ARG A 161 17.34 11.15 23.36
N GLY A 162 16.48 11.29 24.34
CA GLY A 162 15.69 12.51 24.58
C GLY A 162 14.27 12.47 23.98
N ASP A 163 13.95 11.47 23.17
CA ASP A 163 12.59 11.19 22.74
C ASP A 163 12.01 10.03 23.57
N PHE A 164 11.23 10.37 24.58
CA PHE A 164 10.66 9.40 25.51
C PHE A 164 9.89 8.25 24.82
N ARG A 165 9.15 8.57 23.74
CA ARG A 165 8.39 7.55 22.99
C ARG A 165 9.33 6.61 22.25
N MET A 166 10.32 7.17 21.55
CA MET A 166 11.28 6.37 20.78
C MET A 166 12.25 5.60 21.69
N GLU A 167 12.59 6.13 22.87
CA GLU A 167 13.39 5.39 23.87
C GLU A 167 12.66 4.12 24.34
N LYS A 168 11.34 4.16 24.51
CA LYS A 168 10.53 2.97 24.82
C LYS A 168 10.53 1.96 23.68
N MET A 169 10.45 2.43 22.44
CA MET A 169 10.58 1.55 21.27
C MET A 169 11.98 0.94 21.16
N ALA A 170 13.03 1.67 21.52
CA ALA A 170 14.38 1.14 21.58
C ALA A 170 14.55 0.05 22.65
N GLN A 171 13.91 0.21 23.83
CA GLN A 171 13.83 -0.84 24.84
C GLN A 171 13.11 -2.09 24.31
N ALA A 172 12.00 -1.89 23.58
CA ALA A 172 11.26 -2.98 22.96
C ALA A 172 12.10 -3.69 21.89
N TYR A 173 12.88 -2.95 21.08
CA TYR A 173 13.79 -3.54 20.10
C TYR A 173 14.84 -4.43 20.76
N LEU A 174 15.47 -3.94 21.84
CA LEU A 174 16.48 -4.71 22.58
C LEU A 174 15.88 -6.00 23.17
N GLU A 175 14.71 -5.92 23.78
CA GLU A 175 14.04 -7.08 24.38
C GLU A 175 13.52 -8.05 23.31
N TYR A 176 12.99 -7.56 22.19
CA TYR A 176 12.57 -8.36 21.04
C TYR A 176 13.73 -9.22 20.50
N GLN A 177 14.90 -8.64 20.31
CA GLN A 177 16.09 -9.40 19.85
C GLN A 177 16.55 -10.44 20.86
N LYS A 178 16.41 -10.19 22.17
CA LYS A 178 16.70 -11.19 23.21
C LYS A 178 15.72 -12.36 23.16
N GLU A 179 14.42 -12.08 23.01
CA GLU A 179 13.39 -13.12 22.92
C GLU A 179 13.56 -13.95 21.64
N LEU A 180 13.88 -13.34 20.47
CA LEU A 180 14.21 -14.08 19.27
C LEU A 180 15.40 -15.01 19.50
N LYS A 181 16.49 -14.49 20.10
CA LYS A 181 17.69 -15.31 20.38
C LYS A 181 17.39 -16.44 21.34
N LYS A 182 16.63 -16.20 22.41
CA LYS A 182 16.19 -17.21 23.37
C LYS A 182 15.39 -18.33 22.74
N ASN A 183 14.54 -18.00 21.75
CA ASN A 183 13.72 -18.95 21.01
C ASN A 183 14.47 -19.62 19.84
N ASN A 184 15.77 -19.36 19.69
CA ASN A 184 16.54 -19.75 18.51
C ASN A 184 15.81 -19.40 17.20
N ALA A 185 15.32 -18.16 17.11
CA ALA A 185 14.52 -17.66 15.99
C ALA A 185 15.14 -16.41 15.37
N LEU A 186 14.88 -16.22 14.10
CA LEU A 186 15.20 -15.02 13.31
C LEU A 186 13.94 -14.54 12.61
N ASP A 187 13.76 -13.23 12.50
CA ASP A 187 12.78 -12.67 11.54
C ASP A 187 13.40 -12.50 10.14
N PHE A 188 12.61 -12.05 9.18
CA PHE A 188 13.09 -11.86 7.80
C PHE A 188 14.23 -10.84 7.69
N ASP A 189 14.17 -9.74 8.44
CA ASP A 189 15.23 -8.73 8.43
C ASP A 189 16.50 -9.27 9.08
N ASP A 190 16.39 -10.10 10.13
CA ASP A 190 17.52 -10.74 10.78
C ASP A 190 18.32 -11.65 9.84
N LEU A 191 17.68 -12.27 8.84
CA LEU A 191 18.40 -13.10 7.88
C LEU A 191 19.52 -12.32 7.18
N LEU A 192 19.26 -11.07 6.83
CA LEU A 192 20.24 -10.17 6.21
C LEU A 192 21.23 -9.65 7.24
N VAL A 193 20.73 -9.08 8.36
CA VAL A 193 21.54 -8.47 9.41
C VAL A 193 22.53 -9.49 10.00
N LYS A 194 22.07 -10.70 10.35
CA LYS A 194 22.91 -11.76 10.93
C LYS A 194 23.93 -12.33 9.95
N THR A 195 23.62 -12.34 8.65
CA THR A 195 24.62 -12.72 7.64
C THR A 195 25.74 -11.68 7.55
N VAL A 196 25.43 -10.38 7.62
CA VAL A 196 26.44 -9.33 7.68
C VAL A 196 27.25 -9.40 8.97
N GLU A 197 26.59 -9.60 10.12
CA GLU A 197 27.26 -9.80 11.42
C GLU A 197 28.21 -11.00 11.39
N LEU A 198 27.77 -12.12 10.82
CA LEU A 198 28.58 -13.33 10.65
C LEU A 198 29.87 -13.04 9.87
N PHE A 199 29.73 -12.38 8.73
CA PHE A 199 30.89 -12.06 7.88
C PHE A 199 31.86 -11.06 8.53
N GLN A 200 31.34 -10.14 9.34
CA GLN A 200 32.20 -9.19 10.08
C GLN A 200 32.89 -9.82 11.27
N SER A 201 32.23 -10.78 11.94
CA SER A 201 32.75 -11.43 13.14
C SER A 201 33.64 -12.65 12.84
N CYS A 202 33.46 -13.27 11.67
CA CYS A 202 34.11 -14.51 11.28
C CYS A 202 34.84 -14.36 9.92
N PRO A 203 36.03 -13.78 9.88
CA PRO A 203 36.79 -13.55 8.63
C PRO A 203 37.04 -14.81 7.81
N ASP A 204 37.22 -15.96 8.47
CA ASP A 204 37.41 -17.27 7.83
C ASP A 204 36.18 -17.69 7.01
N VAL A 205 34.98 -17.44 7.55
CA VAL A 205 33.71 -17.72 6.84
C VAL A 205 33.57 -16.76 5.66
N LEU A 206 33.82 -15.46 5.87
CA LEU A 206 33.78 -14.47 4.80
C LEU A 206 34.75 -14.83 3.67
N GLU A 207 36.00 -15.15 3.98
CA GLU A 207 37.00 -15.50 2.97
C GLU A 207 36.57 -16.72 2.16
N SER A 208 35.97 -17.76 2.79
CA SER A 208 35.48 -18.95 2.11
C SER A 208 34.37 -18.58 1.08
N TYR A 209 33.47 -17.64 1.41
CA TYR A 209 32.44 -17.18 0.48
C TYR A 209 32.95 -16.20 -0.57
N GLN A 210 33.97 -15.39 -0.26
CA GLN A 210 34.64 -14.56 -1.25
C GLN A 210 35.41 -15.42 -2.29
N GLU A 211 36.05 -16.49 -1.88
CA GLU A 211 36.69 -17.45 -2.80
C GLU A 211 35.65 -18.18 -3.66
N ARG A 212 34.49 -18.49 -3.07
CA ARG A 212 33.42 -19.14 -3.76
C ARG A 212 32.77 -18.20 -4.78
N PHE A 213 32.44 -16.96 -4.42
CA PHE A 213 31.70 -16.02 -5.25
C PHE A 213 32.65 -14.99 -5.87
N ARG A 214 33.41 -15.41 -6.85
CA ARG A 214 34.36 -14.54 -7.57
C ARG A 214 33.64 -13.57 -8.50
N TYR A 215 32.44 -13.93 -8.95
CA TYR A 215 31.57 -13.11 -9.80
C TYR A 215 30.19 -12.98 -9.15
N ILE A 216 29.81 -11.75 -8.86
CA ILE A 216 28.54 -11.45 -8.19
C ILE A 216 27.69 -10.59 -9.14
N MET A 217 26.45 -10.99 -9.35
CA MET A 217 25.48 -10.26 -10.15
C MET A 217 24.22 -9.99 -9.37
N VAL A 218 23.69 -8.77 -9.48
CA VAL A 218 22.48 -8.33 -8.77
C VAL A 218 21.52 -7.69 -9.76
N ASP A 219 20.34 -8.29 -9.90
CA ASP A 219 19.23 -7.73 -10.68
C ASP A 219 18.39 -6.78 -9.81
N GLU A 220 17.66 -5.85 -10.46
CA GLU A 220 16.78 -4.86 -9.82
C GLU A 220 17.49 -4.07 -8.69
N TYR A 221 18.75 -3.71 -8.89
CA TYR A 221 19.62 -3.14 -7.85
C TYR A 221 19.09 -1.86 -7.20
N GLN A 222 18.24 -1.08 -7.88
CA GLN A 222 17.57 0.11 -7.36
C GLN A 222 16.62 -0.15 -6.19
N ASP A 223 16.20 -1.41 -5.99
CA ASP A 223 15.30 -1.81 -4.91
C ASP A 223 16.04 -2.35 -3.66
N THR A 224 17.38 -2.31 -3.67
CA THR A 224 18.17 -2.77 -2.52
C THR A 224 18.09 -1.80 -1.34
N ASN A 225 18.06 -2.36 -0.11
CA ASN A 225 18.21 -1.60 1.13
C ASN A 225 19.69 -1.49 1.56
N THR A 226 19.97 -0.77 2.62
CA THR A 226 21.33 -0.53 3.11
C THR A 226 22.03 -1.82 3.55
N VAL A 227 21.31 -2.77 4.17
CA VAL A 227 21.89 -4.06 4.60
C VAL A 227 22.26 -4.94 3.42
N GLN A 228 21.39 -5.02 2.41
CA GLN A 228 21.64 -5.77 1.16
C GLN A 228 22.87 -5.19 0.42
N PHE A 229 22.94 -3.87 0.31
CA PHE A 229 24.11 -3.20 -0.25
C PHE A 229 25.38 -3.56 0.52
N LYS A 230 25.36 -3.51 1.86
CA LYS A 230 26.51 -3.85 2.72
C LYS A 230 26.93 -5.30 2.55
N LEU A 231 25.97 -6.22 2.48
CA LEU A 231 26.23 -7.64 2.26
C LEU A 231 26.99 -7.88 0.96
N ILE A 232 26.50 -7.29 -0.14
CA ILE A 232 27.12 -7.42 -1.46
C ILE A 232 28.51 -6.80 -1.48
N SER A 233 28.65 -5.61 -0.89
CA SER A 233 29.93 -4.89 -0.84
C SER A 233 31.02 -5.68 -0.08
N ILE A 234 30.63 -6.34 1.02
CA ILE A 234 31.57 -7.20 1.79
C ILE A 234 31.97 -8.42 0.96
N LEU A 235 31.05 -9.08 0.30
CA LEU A 235 31.33 -10.25 -0.54
C LEU A 235 32.20 -9.90 -1.74
N ALA A 236 31.93 -8.79 -2.42
CA ALA A 236 32.65 -8.37 -3.61
C ALA A 236 34.06 -7.82 -3.31
N LYS A 237 34.39 -7.52 -2.06
CA LYS A 237 35.61 -6.79 -1.66
C LYS A 237 36.93 -7.44 -2.12
N LYS A 238 36.98 -8.77 -2.26
CA LYS A 238 38.22 -9.48 -2.60
C LYS A 238 38.51 -9.44 -4.11
N TYR A 239 37.52 -9.72 -4.93
CA TYR A 239 37.68 -9.86 -6.38
C TYR A 239 37.20 -8.65 -7.19
N HIS A 240 36.41 -7.77 -6.58
CA HIS A 240 35.80 -6.58 -7.23
C HIS A 240 34.90 -6.88 -8.44
N ASN A 241 34.63 -8.14 -8.78
CA ASN A 241 33.80 -8.52 -9.91
C ASN A 241 32.32 -8.47 -9.55
N LEU A 242 31.81 -7.25 -9.34
CA LEU A 242 30.42 -6.95 -9.01
C LEU A 242 29.71 -6.33 -10.21
N CYS A 243 28.76 -7.05 -10.78
CA CYS A 243 27.87 -6.53 -11.80
C CYS A 243 26.47 -6.25 -11.20
N VAL A 244 26.03 -5.01 -11.25
CA VAL A 244 24.69 -4.64 -10.80
C VAL A 244 23.89 -4.12 -11.99
N VAL A 245 22.62 -4.53 -12.06
CA VAL A 245 21.71 -4.10 -13.12
C VAL A 245 20.48 -3.47 -12.47
N GLY A 246 20.08 -2.31 -12.95
CA GLY A 246 18.92 -1.63 -12.40
C GLY A 246 18.47 -0.43 -13.23
N ASP A 247 17.31 0.07 -12.86
CA ASP A 247 16.69 1.27 -13.39
C ASP A 247 16.26 2.17 -12.24
N ASP A 248 17.01 3.25 -12.00
CA ASP A 248 16.66 4.21 -10.94
C ASP A 248 15.27 4.83 -11.13
N ASP A 249 14.80 4.93 -12.39
CA ASP A 249 13.44 5.37 -12.72
C ASP A 249 12.34 4.34 -12.36
N GLN A 250 12.72 3.11 -11.98
CA GLN A 250 11.82 2.06 -11.49
C GLN A 250 11.98 1.75 -10.00
N SER A 251 12.65 2.61 -9.22
CA SER A 251 12.74 2.50 -7.75
C SER A 251 11.42 2.96 -7.12
N ILE A 252 10.58 2.01 -6.73
CA ILE A 252 9.21 2.22 -6.23
C ILE A 252 8.92 1.49 -4.91
N TYR A 253 9.94 0.99 -4.20
CA TYR A 253 9.79 0.23 -2.96
C TYR A 253 10.44 0.92 -1.74
N LYS A 254 10.50 2.27 -1.72
CA LYS A 254 10.96 3.04 -0.57
C LYS A 254 10.22 2.67 0.71
N PHE A 255 8.91 2.46 0.63
CA PHE A 255 8.07 2.03 1.74
C PHE A 255 8.43 0.63 2.30
N ARG A 256 9.24 -0.17 1.57
CA ARG A 256 9.84 -1.44 2.01
C ARG A 256 11.31 -1.32 2.36
N GLY A 257 11.83 -0.11 2.57
CA GLY A 257 13.21 0.14 2.92
C GLY A 257 14.20 0.22 1.76
N ALA A 258 13.74 0.20 0.50
CA ALA A 258 14.62 0.39 -0.66
C ALA A 258 15.30 1.77 -0.61
N ASN A 259 16.60 1.80 -0.93
CA ASN A 259 17.38 3.02 -0.90
C ASN A 259 17.95 3.30 -2.30
N ILE A 260 17.29 4.21 -3.02
CA ILE A 260 17.69 4.60 -4.38
C ILE A 260 19.14 5.11 -4.47
N LYS A 261 19.69 5.64 -3.37
CA LYS A 261 21.07 6.13 -3.33
C LYS A 261 22.09 5.02 -3.62
N ASN A 262 21.73 3.74 -3.38
CA ASN A 262 22.62 2.62 -3.68
C ASN A 262 22.98 2.57 -5.18
N ILE A 263 22.03 2.81 -6.08
CA ILE A 263 22.30 2.84 -7.53
C ILE A 263 22.81 4.21 -7.98
N LEU A 264 22.30 5.30 -7.40
CA LEU A 264 22.72 6.65 -7.79
C LEU A 264 24.19 6.92 -7.45
N ASN A 265 24.64 6.46 -6.27
CA ASN A 265 26.00 6.70 -5.74
C ASN A 265 26.96 5.50 -5.99
N PHE A 266 26.60 4.58 -6.87
CA PHE A 266 27.42 3.39 -7.13
C PHE A 266 28.87 3.74 -7.50
N GLU A 267 29.07 4.74 -8.37
CA GLU A 267 30.39 5.20 -8.82
C GLU A 267 31.18 5.93 -7.72
N GLU A 268 30.50 6.46 -6.68
CA GLU A 268 31.19 7.05 -5.52
C GLU A 268 31.79 5.96 -4.64
N VAL A 269 31.09 4.81 -4.52
CA VAL A 269 31.56 3.66 -3.73
C VAL A 269 32.56 2.81 -4.50
N PHE A 270 32.37 2.69 -5.81
CA PHE A 270 33.24 1.97 -6.74
C PHE A 270 33.79 2.92 -7.81
N PRO A 271 34.86 3.69 -7.51
CA PRO A 271 35.35 4.72 -8.44
C PRO A 271 35.91 4.18 -9.76
N ASP A 272 36.26 2.91 -9.82
CA ASP A 272 36.74 2.16 -10.98
C ASP A 272 35.60 1.48 -11.75
N ALA A 273 34.35 1.72 -11.36
CA ALA A 273 33.21 1.11 -11.99
C ALA A 273 33.02 1.55 -13.45
N LYS A 274 32.83 0.57 -14.31
CA LYS A 274 32.33 0.82 -15.66
C LYS A 274 30.83 0.99 -15.65
N VAL A 275 30.31 1.98 -16.37
CA VAL A 275 28.87 2.20 -16.52
C VAL A 275 28.47 1.94 -17.98
N VAL A 276 27.52 1.04 -18.17
CA VAL A 276 26.91 0.75 -19.49
C VAL A 276 25.44 1.11 -19.43
N LYS A 277 24.95 1.89 -20.40
CA LYS A 277 23.55 2.29 -20.50
C LYS A 277 22.83 1.43 -21.54
N LEU A 278 21.71 0.81 -21.13
CA LEU A 278 20.83 0.09 -22.05
C LEU A 278 19.57 0.93 -22.27
N GLU A 279 19.55 1.70 -23.37
CA GLU A 279 18.49 2.66 -23.69
C GLU A 279 17.54 2.15 -24.79
N GLN A 280 17.94 1.14 -25.57
CA GLN A 280 17.08 0.52 -26.56
C GLN A 280 16.01 -0.34 -25.89
N ASN A 281 14.75 0.02 -26.11
CA ASN A 281 13.59 -0.71 -25.61
C ASN A 281 13.04 -1.64 -26.69
N TYR A 282 12.79 -2.91 -26.31
CA TYR A 282 12.26 -3.94 -27.21
C TYR A 282 10.79 -4.27 -26.94
N ARG A 283 10.16 -3.57 -26.00
CA ARG A 283 8.79 -3.85 -25.54
C ARG A 283 7.77 -2.95 -26.21
N SER A 284 7.94 -1.66 -26.06
CA SER A 284 6.92 -0.65 -26.32
C SER A 284 7.12 0.07 -27.64
N THR A 285 6.04 0.65 -28.18
CA THR A 285 6.09 1.57 -29.31
C THR A 285 6.64 2.94 -28.91
N LYS A 286 7.03 3.74 -29.87
CA LYS A 286 7.73 5.03 -29.67
C LYS A 286 6.88 6.04 -28.90
N HIS A 287 5.59 6.22 -29.23
CA HIS A 287 4.72 7.16 -28.50
C HIS A 287 4.60 6.84 -27.01
N ILE A 288 4.58 5.56 -26.64
CA ILE A 288 4.55 5.14 -25.23
C ILE A 288 5.85 5.53 -24.54
N LEU A 289 7.00 5.31 -25.19
CA LEU A 289 8.31 5.63 -24.62
C LEU A 289 8.55 7.13 -24.52
N ASP A 290 8.17 7.89 -25.53
CA ASP A 290 8.29 9.36 -25.53
C ASP A 290 7.44 9.93 -24.38
N THR A 291 6.24 9.36 -24.14
CA THR A 291 5.39 9.72 -23.00
C THR A 291 6.07 9.38 -21.68
N ALA A 292 6.64 8.19 -21.53
CA ALA A 292 7.36 7.78 -20.33
C ALA A 292 8.58 8.67 -20.05
N ASN A 293 9.38 8.95 -21.09
CA ASN A 293 10.52 9.86 -21.01
C ASN A 293 10.12 11.27 -20.60
N ALA A 294 9.03 11.81 -21.17
CA ALA A 294 8.53 13.14 -20.83
C ALA A 294 8.13 13.26 -19.36
N VAL A 295 7.39 12.28 -18.84
CA VAL A 295 6.96 12.28 -17.43
C VAL A 295 8.17 12.17 -16.50
N ILE A 296 9.06 11.19 -16.73
CA ILE A 296 10.17 10.93 -15.80
C ILE A 296 11.25 12.01 -15.82
N ALA A 297 11.35 12.78 -16.89
CA ALA A 297 12.30 13.89 -17.01
C ALA A 297 12.10 15.00 -15.95
N HIS A 298 10.93 15.06 -15.31
CA HIS A 298 10.64 16.00 -14.24
C HIS A 298 11.27 15.62 -12.90
N ASN A 299 11.78 14.39 -12.75
CA ASN A 299 12.56 14.00 -11.57
C ASN A 299 13.99 14.55 -11.66
N ARG A 300 14.48 15.08 -10.53
CA ARG A 300 15.82 15.71 -10.46
C ARG A 300 16.89 14.71 -10.01
N GLY A 301 16.55 13.80 -9.10
CA GLY A 301 17.47 12.80 -8.55
C GLY A 301 17.51 11.54 -9.39
N ARG A 302 17.98 11.62 -10.68
CA ARG A 302 18.07 10.47 -11.58
C ARG A 302 19.36 10.48 -12.39
N LYS A 303 19.78 9.30 -12.86
CA LYS A 303 20.85 9.17 -13.85
C LYS A 303 20.25 9.38 -15.26
N GLU A 304 20.84 10.31 -16.03
CA GLU A 304 20.33 10.65 -17.36
C GLU A 304 20.38 9.44 -18.30
N LYS A 305 19.22 9.09 -18.84
CA LYS A 305 18.98 8.10 -19.89
C LYS A 305 17.68 8.44 -20.62
N ALA A 306 17.60 8.06 -21.89
CA ALA A 306 16.41 8.24 -22.72
C ALA A 306 16.11 6.96 -23.48
N LEU A 307 14.93 6.38 -23.23
CA LEU A 307 14.50 5.18 -23.95
C LEU A 307 14.16 5.50 -25.40
N TRP A 308 14.60 4.63 -26.30
CA TRP A 308 14.25 4.66 -27.72
C TRP A 308 13.94 3.25 -28.23
N THR A 309 13.23 3.12 -29.35
CA THR A 309 12.83 1.82 -29.90
C THR A 309 12.81 1.81 -31.42
N GLU A 310 12.91 0.60 -31.97
CA GLU A 310 12.69 0.30 -33.41
C GLU A 310 11.29 -0.30 -33.66
N ASN A 311 10.43 -0.44 -32.62
CA ASN A 311 9.09 -1.03 -32.72
C ASN A 311 8.07 -0.13 -33.49
N GLY A 312 8.51 0.94 -34.12
CA GLY A 312 7.66 1.87 -34.88
C GLY A 312 7.00 2.91 -33.96
N GLU A 313 6.27 3.84 -34.57
CA GLU A 313 5.63 4.96 -33.87
C GLU A 313 4.54 4.47 -32.92
N GLY A 314 3.72 3.49 -33.34
CA GLY A 314 2.54 3.02 -32.57
C GLY A 314 1.39 4.03 -32.56
N GLU A 315 0.33 3.71 -31.84
CA GLU A 315 -0.77 4.65 -31.64
C GLU A 315 -0.37 5.71 -30.60
N PRO A 316 -0.81 6.98 -30.80
CA PRO A 316 -0.65 8.02 -29.78
C PRO A 316 -1.30 7.60 -28.46
N VAL A 317 -0.71 8.02 -27.35
CA VAL A 317 -1.29 7.75 -26.02
C VAL A 317 -2.64 8.45 -25.91
N PHE A 318 -3.66 7.71 -25.54
CA PHE A 318 -5.01 8.24 -25.41
C PHE A 318 -5.27 8.69 -23.97
N PHE A 319 -5.79 9.91 -23.79
CA PHE A 319 -6.22 10.43 -22.50
C PHE A 319 -7.66 10.88 -22.55
N GLN A 320 -8.44 10.51 -21.55
CA GLN A 320 -9.82 10.99 -21.40
C GLN A 320 -10.21 11.23 -19.94
N GLN A 321 -10.85 12.37 -19.68
CA GLN A 321 -11.51 12.68 -18.43
C GLN A 321 -13.00 12.35 -18.55
N PHE A 322 -13.51 11.58 -17.59
CA PHE A 322 -14.93 11.25 -17.44
C PHE A 322 -15.59 12.12 -16.39
N GLN A 323 -16.92 12.16 -16.35
CA GLN A 323 -17.64 12.89 -15.31
C GLN A 323 -17.52 12.19 -13.97
N THR A 324 -17.71 10.88 -13.93
CA THR A 324 -17.67 10.06 -12.72
C THR A 324 -16.70 8.89 -12.87
N GLY A 325 -16.28 8.30 -11.75
CA GLY A 325 -15.51 7.05 -11.74
C GLY A 325 -16.30 5.87 -12.32
N TYR A 326 -17.63 5.94 -12.27
CA TYR A 326 -18.50 4.96 -12.87
C TYR A 326 -18.43 4.98 -14.40
N ASP A 327 -18.49 6.20 -15.01
CA ASP A 327 -18.32 6.38 -16.46
C ASP A 327 -16.94 5.93 -16.94
N GLU A 328 -15.90 6.16 -16.13
CA GLU A 328 -14.53 5.69 -16.38
C GLU A 328 -14.48 4.17 -16.50
N ALA A 329 -15.02 3.46 -15.52
CA ALA A 329 -15.04 2.00 -15.51
C ALA A 329 -15.90 1.41 -16.65
N GLU A 330 -17.02 2.05 -16.97
CA GLU A 330 -17.88 1.64 -18.09
C GLU A 330 -17.18 1.80 -19.44
N TYR A 331 -16.47 2.90 -19.64
CA TYR A 331 -15.68 3.13 -20.85
C TYR A 331 -14.59 2.06 -21.01
N VAL A 332 -13.84 1.78 -19.95
CA VAL A 332 -12.77 0.76 -19.99
C VAL A 332 -13.34 -0.62 -20.34
N ALA A 333 -14.44 -1.03 -19.70
CA ALA A 333 -15.10 -2.28 -20.00
C ALA A 333 -15.60 -2.32 -21.46
N GLY A 334 -16.18 -1.22 -21.94
CA GLY A 334 -16.69 -1.06 -23.30
C GLY A 334 -15.57 -1.18 -24.35
N GLU A 335 -14.43 -0.51 -24.17
CA GLU A 335 -13.30 -0.57 -25.11
C GLU A 335 -12.64 -1.95 -25.13
N ILE A 336 -12.46 -2.60 -23.97
CA ILE A 336 -11.93 -3.97 -23.90
C ILE A 336 -12.85 -4.92 -24.70
N ARG A 337 -14.15 -4.92 -24.41
CA ARG A 337 -15.13 -5.76 -25.13
C ARG A 337 -15.15 -5.49 -26.62
N LYS A 338 -15.06 -4.23 -27.05
CA LYS A 338 -15.02 -3.83 -28.46
C LYS A 338 -13.79 -4.37 -29.16
N LYS A 339 -12.59 -4.21 -28.57
CA LYS A 339 -11.32 -4.71 -29.13
C LYS A 339 -11.31 -6.22 -29.26
N VAL A 340 -11.75 -6.94 -28.22
CA VAL A 340 -11.87 -8.41 -28.26
C VAL A 340 -12.86 -8.85 -29.33
N LYS A 341 -14.04 -8.20 -29.44
CA LYS A 341 -15.02 -8.49 -30.48
C LYS A 341 -14.49 -8.24 -31.90
N ASN A 342 -13.64 -7.24 -32.07
CA ASN A 342 -13.01 -6.93 -33.35
C ASN A 342 -11.82 -7.87 -33.70
N GLY A 343 -11.40 -8.75 -32.77
CA GLY A 343 -10.26 -9.63 -32.96
C GLY A 343 -8.90 -8.93 -32.84
N GLU A 344 -8.85 -7.75 -32.19
CA GLU A 344 -7.61 -6.99 -31.97
C GLU A 344 -6.75 -7.59 -30.85
N GLY A 345 -7.35 -8.39 -29.93
CA GLY A 345 -6.68 -9.08 -28.84
C GLY A 345 -7.61 -10.02 -28.10
N GLU A 346 -7.05 -10.81 -27.18
CA GLU A 346 -7.78 -11.65 -26.24
C GLU A 346 -7.86 -10.95 -24.87
N TYR A 347 -8.76 -11.35 -23.96
CA TYR A 347 -8.89 -10.73 -22.64
C TYR A 347 -7.58 -10.71 -21.84
N LYS A 348 -6.74 -11.73 -21.95
CA LYS A 348 -5.42 -11.81 -21.29
C LYS A 348 -4.42 -10.74 -21.75
N ASP A 349 -4.68 -10.09 -22.91
CA ASP A 349 -3.80 -9.06 -23.47
C ASP A 349 -4.05 -7.68 -22.82
N PHE A 350 -5.09 -7.57 -21.97
CA PHE A 350 -5.49 -6.32 -21.34
C PHE A 350 -5.15 -6.30 -19.85
N ALA A 351 -4.64 -5.15 -19.39
CA ALA A 351 -4.47 -4.86 -17.97
C ALA A 351 -5.06 -3.51 -17.62
N VAL A 352 -5.74 -3.43 -16.46
CA VAL A 352 -6.17 -2.19 -15.84
C VAL A 352 -5.33 -1.97 -14.59
N LEU A 353 -4.56 -0.89 -14.60
CA LEU A 353 -3.63 -0.52 -13.54
C LEU A 353 -4.18 0.67 -12.75
N TYR A 354 -4.10 0.60 -11.44
CA TYR A 354 -4.59 1.64 -10.54
C TYR A 354 -3.66 1.81 -9.34
N ARG A 355 -3.83 2.90 -8.59
CA ARG A 355 -2.95 3.23 -7.45
C ARG A 355 -3.27 2.41 -6.20
N THR A 356 -4.54 2.20 -5.88
CA THR A 356 -4.98 1.46 -4.69
C THR A 356 -5.98 0.37 -5.04
N ASN A 357 -6.01 -0.68 -4.20
CA ASN A 357 -6.93 -1.80 -4.41
C ASN A 357 -8.43 -1.41 -4.28
N ALA A 358 -8.74 -0.33 -3.57
CA ALA A 358 -10.12 0.16 -3.46
C ALA A 358 -10.72 0.52 -4.83
N GLN A 359 -9.88 1.01 -5.75
CA GLN A 359 -10.33 1.38 -7.10
C GLN A 359 -10.84 0.19 -7.93
N SER A 360 -10.49 -1.06 -7.59
CA SER A 360 -10.91 -2.23 -8.38
C SER A 360 -12.42 -2.42 -8.42
N ARG A 361 -13.17 -2.04 -7.35
CA ARG A 361 -14.59 -2.28 -7.20
C ARG A 361 -15.40 -1.88 -8.43
N LEU A 362 -15.26 -0.64 -8.91
CA LEU A 362 -16.02 -0.15 -10.06
C LEU A 362 -15.72 -0.94 -11.34
N PHE A 363 -14.44 -1.32 -11.54
CA PHE A 363 -14.04 -2.16 -12.67
C PHE A 363 -14.58 -3.58 -12.54
N GLU A 364 -14.49 -4.19 -11.35
CA GLU A 364 -15.04 -5.51 -11.06
C GLU A 364 -16.55 -5.54 -11.38
N GLU A 365 -17.33 -4.60 -10.85
CA GLU A 365 -18.78 -4.49 -11.12
C GLU A 365 -19.07 -4.33 -12.63
N LYS A 366 -18.37 -3.42 -13.32
CA LYS A 366 -18.60 -3.22 -14.76
C LYS A 366 -18.19 -4.41 -15.61
N PHE A 367 -17.14 -5.12 -15.24
CA PHE A 367 -16.71 -6.32 -15.96
C PHE A 367 -17.71 -7.45 -15.78
N LEU A 368 -18.29 -7.61 -14.59
CA LEU A 368 -19.37 -8.56 -14.32
C LEU A 368 -20.60 -8.25 -15.19
N TYR A 369 -21.08 -7.02 -15.19
CA TYR A 369 -22.22 -6.61 -16.03
C TYR A 369 -21.97 -6.82 -17.53
N ALA A 370 -20.73 -6.62 -17.96
CA ALA A 370 -20.34 -6.78 -19.38
C ALA A 370 -19.98 -8.23 -19.76
N ASN A 371 -20.02 -9.18 -18.81
CA ASN A 371 -19.54 -10.58 -18.96
C ASN A 371 -18.08 -10.63 -19.46
N ILE A 372 -17.20 -9.77 -18.90
CA ILE A 372 -15.77 -9.77 -19.17
C ILE A 372 -15.08 -10.57 -18.07
N PRO A 373 -14.40 -11.69 -18.41
CA PRO A 373 -13.64 -12.45 -17.44
C PRO A 373 -12.44 -11.64 -16.94
N TYR A 374 -12.26 -11.55 -15.62
CA TYR A 374 -11.15 -10.83 -15.02
C TYR A 374 -10.48 -11.60 -13.90
N LYS A 375 -9.28 -11.17 -13.51
CA LYS A 375 -8.53 -11.69 -12.36
C LYS A 375 -7.87 -10.53 -11.62
N LEU A 376 -8.10 -10.47 -10.32
CA LEU A 376 -7.45 -9.53 -9.44
C LEU A 376 -6.07 -10.08 -9.01
N ILE A 377 -5.00 -9.33 -9.28
CA ILE A 377 -3.64 -9.72 -8.93
C ILE A 377 -3.23 -9.05 -7.61
N GLY A 378 -2.80 -9.89 -6.65
CA GLY A 378 -2.35 -9.41 -5.35
C GLY A 378 -3.48 -8.97 -4.42
N GLY A 379 -4.71 -9.33 -4.71
CA GLY A 379 -5.89 -9.00 -3.92
C GLY A 379 -6.90 -10.14 -3.87
N VAL A 380 -7.88 -9.98 -2.99
CA VAL A 380 -9.09 -10.76 -2.91
C VAL A 380 -10.20 -9.91 -3.54
N ASN A 381 -11.14 -10.53 -4.26
CA ASN A 381 -12.30 -9.84 -4.83
C ASN A 381 -12.95 -8.93 -3.79
N PHE A 382 -13.42 -7.76 -4.21
CA PHE A 382 -13.85 -6.70 -3.30
C PHE A 382 -14.81 -7.20 -2.20
N TYR A 383 -15.89 -7.87 -2.59
CA TYR A 383 -16.90 -8.38 -1.64
C TYR A 383 -16.44 -9.61 -0.85
N SER A 384 -15.32 -10.23 -1.21
CA SER A 384 -14.71 -11.33 -0.47
C SER A 384 -13.67 -10.87 0.56
N ARG A 385 -13.34 -9.57 0.61
CA ARG A 385 -12.42 -9.00 1.60
C ARG A 385 -12.98 -9.11 3.01
N LYS A 386 -12.10 -9.37 3.97
CA LYS A 386 -12.49 -9.65 5.35
C LYS A 386 -13.36 -8.54 5.96
N GLU A 387 -12.91 -7.29 5.86
CA GLU A 387 -13.59 -6.11 6.38
C GLU A 387 -14.96 -5.91 5.75
N ILE A 388 -15.09 -6.15 4.46
CA ILE A 388 -16.37 -6.03 3.74
C ILE A 388 -17.31 -7.16 4.17
N LYS A 389 -16.83 -8.40 4.27
CA LYS A 389 -17.62 -9.53 4.79
C LYS A 389 -18.06 -9.32 6.23
N ASP A 390 -17.24 -8.66 7.06
CA ASP A 390 -17.59 -8.37 8.45
C ASP A 390 -18.74 -7.35 8.50
N ILE A 391 -18.68 -6.26 7.71
CA ILE A 391 -19.74 -5.25 7.63
C ILE A 391 -21.03 -5.87 7.02
N LEU A 392 -20.90 -6.63 5.93
CA LEU A 392 -22.03 -7.35 5.34
C LEU A 392 -22.70 -8.30 6.33
N ALA A 393 -21.94 -8.97 7.18
CA ALA A 393 -22.51 -9.84 8.20
C ALA A 393 -23.27 -9.05 9.29
N TYR A 394 -22.82 -7.83 9.65
CA TYR A 394 -23.63 -6.92 10.48
C TYR A 394 -24.93 -6.54 9.79
N LEU A 395 -24.87 -6.09 8.54
CA LEU A 395 -26.05 -5.69 7.75
C LEU A 395 -27.04 -6.86 7.61
N LYS A 396 -26.55 -8.06 7.26
CA LYS A 396 -27.37 -9.28 7.20
C LYS A 396 -28.02 -9.62 8.52
N THR A 397 -27.28 -9.48 9.64
CA THR A 397 -27.83 -9.75 10.99
C THR A 397 -28.92 -8.74 11.34
N ILE A 398 -28.78 -7.48 10.93
CA ILE A 398 -29.79 -6.42 11.15
C ILE A 398 -31.03 -6.72 10.32
N ASP A 399 -30.87 -7.07 9.04
CA ASP A 399 -31.98 -7.39 8.12
C ASP A 399 -32.66 -8.71 8.51
N ASN A 400 -31.87 -9.77 8.71
CA ASN A 400 -32.35 -11.12 8.98
C ASN A 400 -31.62 -11.76 10.17
N GLY A 401 -32.19 -11.68 11.36
CA GLY A 401 -31.61 -12.27 12.58
C GLY A 401 -31.56 -13.79 12.61
N LYS A 402 -32.10 -14.48 11.60
CA LYS A 402 -32.07 -15.94 11.50
C LYS A 402 -30.84 -16.47 10.74
N ASP A 403 -29.99 -15.58 10.18
CA ASP A 403 -28.74 -15.98 9.55
C ASP A 403 -27.66 -16.24 10.62
N ASP A 404 -27.65 -17.47 11.14
CA ASP A 404 -26.70 -17.89 12.17
C ASP A 404 -25.24 -17.74 11.75
N LEU A 405 -24.92 -17.85 10.46
CA LEU A 405 -23.55 -17.68 9.96
C LEU A 405 -23.10 -16.22 10.08
N ALA A 406 -23.97 -15.28 9.70
CA ALA A 406 -23.71 -13.85 9.83
C ALA A 406 -23.52 -13.47 11.31
N VAL A 407 -24.43 -13.90 12.19
CA VAL A 407 -24.37 -13.62 13.63
C VAL A 407 -23.08 -14.16 14.25
N ARG A 408 -22.71 -15.41 13.96
CA ARG A 408 -21.50 -16.04 14.49
C ARG A 408 -20.22 -15.38 14.01
N ARG A 409 -20.22 -14.82 12.80
CA ARG A 409 -19.11 -14.09 12.28
C ARG A 409 -18.81 -12.82 13.07
N ILE A 410 -19.84 -12.06 13.42
CA ILE A 410 -19.67 -10.71 13.98
C ILE A 410 -19.74 -10.63 15.52
N ILE A 411 -20.26 -11.65 16.20
CA ILE A 411 -20.44 -11.59 17.65
C ILE A 411 -19.16 -11.24 18.44
N ASN A 412 -18.00 -11.58 17.87
CA ASN A 412 -16.69 -11.30 18.46
C ASN A 412 -15.77 -10.50 17.52
N VAL A 413 -16.33 -9.73 16.61
CA VAL A 413 -15.65 -8.84 15.69
C VAL A 413 -16.30 -7.46 15.75
N PRO A 414 -15.61 -6.43 16.28
CA PRO A 414 -14.36 -6.46 17.06
C PRO A 414 -14.40 -7.36 18.32
N LYS A 415 -13.24 -7.64 18.88
CA LYS A 415 -13.12 -8.59 20.01
C LYS A 415 -13.92 -8.15 21.23
N ARG A 416 -14.92 -8.97 21.66
CA ARG A 416 -15.72 -8.76 22.86
C ARG A 416 -15.36 -9.71 24.00
N GLY A 417 -14.36 -10.57 23.81
CA GLY A 417 -13.92 -11.55 24.82
C GLY A 417 -14.93 -12.66 25.05
N ILE A 418 -15.71 -13.01 24.03
CA ILE A 418 -16.63 -14.14 24.02
C ILE A 418 -15.90 -15.34 23.42
N GLY A 419 -15.57 -16.34 24.24
CA GLY A 419 -14.80 -17.51 23.78
C GLY A 419 -15.64 -18.54 23.04
N ASN A 420 -15.01 -19.36 22.21
CA ASN A 420 -15.68 -20.42 21.43
C ASN A 420 -16.48 -21.41 22.30
N VAL A 421 -16.01 -21.68 23.52
CA VAL A 421 -16.75 -22.54 24.47
C VAL A 421 -18.12 -21.95 24.80
N SER A 422 -18.21 -20.63 24.99
CA SER A 422 -19.48 -19.94 25.26
C SER A 422 -20.38 -19.96 24.01
N LEU A 423 -19.82 -19.71 22.83
CA LEU A 423 -20.58 -19.76 21.57
C LEU A 423 -21.13 -21.15 21.28
N ASN A 424 -20.37 -22.21 21.57
CA ASN A 424 -20.83 -23.59 21.41
C ASN A 424 -21.98 -23.95 22.39
N LYS A 425 -21.97 -23.39 23.61
CA LYS A 425 -23.08 -23.59 24.57
C LYS A 425 -24.36 -22.91 24.05
N VAL A 426 -24.26 -21.70 23.54
CA VAL A 426 -25.37 -20.99 22.91
C VAL A 426 -25.90 -21.77 21.71
N GLN A 427 -25.03 -22.30 20.87
CA GLN A 427 -25.43 -23.11 19.72
C GLN A 427 -26.20 -24.38 20.15
N SER A 428 -25.65 -25.13 21.12
CA SER A 428 -26.33 -26.35 21.63
C SER A 428 -27.68 -26.03 22.26
N TYR A 429 -27.82 -24.87 22.92
CA TYR A 429 -29.07 -24.39 23.46
C TYR A 429 -30.06 -24.04 22.34
N ALA A 430 -29.63 -23.26 21.35
CA ALA A 430 -30.43 -22.92 20.17
C ALA A 430 -31.01 -24.19 19.49
N GLU A 431 -30.13 -25.19 19.23
CA GLU A 431 -30.53 -26.46 18.64
C GLU A 431 -31.54 -27.23 19.50
N SER A 432 -31.35 -27.26 20.83
CA SER A 432 -32.23 -27.97 21.77
C SER A 432 -33.62 -27.33 21.87
N MET A 433 -33.72 -26.01 21.71
CA MET A 433 -34.95 -25.22 21.78
C MET A 433 -35.60 -24.96 20.46
N GLY A 434 -34.93 -25.32 19.33
CA GLY A 434 -35.43 -25.10 17.97
C GLY A 434 -35.52 -23.63 17.58
N MET A 435 -34.61 -22.77 18.09
CA MET A 435 -34.53 -21.34 17.84
C MET A 435 -33.27 -20.98 17.07
N SER A 436 -33.21 -19.79 16.47
CA SER A 436 -31.99 -19.29 15.81
C SER A 436 -30.88 -18.98 16.83
N PHE A 437 -29.65 -18.88 16.34
CA PHE A 437 -28.51 -18.55 17.21
C PHE A 437 -28.66 -17.14 17.83
N PHE A 438 -29.27 -16.18 17.11
CA PHE A 438 -29.53 -14.84 17.63
C PHE A 438 -30.60 -14.88 18.75
N GLU A 439 -31.70 -15.58 18.54
CA GLU A 439 -32.73 -15.77 19.58
C GLU A 439 -32.15 -16.42 20.86
N ALA A 440 -31.22 -17.37 20.71
CA ALA A 440 -30.51 -17.97 21.83
C ALA A 440 -29.53 -17.00 22.51
N LEU A 441 -28.99 -16.00 21.78
CA LEU A 441 -28.20 -14.91 22.37
C LEU A 441 -29.09 -13.93 23.15
N GLU A 442 -30.31 -13.67 22.68
CA GLU A 442 -31.30 -12.87 23.42
C GLU A 442 -31.66 -13.53 24.76
N ASP A 443 -31.75 -14.86 24.76
CA ASP A 443 -32.05 -15.68 25.94
C ASP A 443 -30.78 -16.17 26.69
N ALA A 444 -29.67 -15.45 26.52
CA ALA A 444 -28.34 -15.86 27.07
C ALA A 444 -28.33 -16.10 28.58
N GLU A 445 -29.24 -15.53 29.34
CA GLU A 445 -29.36 -15.75 30.79
C GLU A 445 -29.81 -17.18 31.12
N HIS A 446 -30.60 -17.79 30.25
CA HIS A 446 -31.15 -19.15 30.46
C HIS A 446 -30.25 -20.25 29.83
N VAL A 447 -29.20 -19.89 29.11
CA VAL A 447 -28.27 -20.87 28.51
C VAL A 447 -27.47 -21.59 29.58
N PRO A 448 -27.58 -22.93 29.70
CA PRO A 448 -26.93 -23.68 30.76
C PRO A 448 -25.40 -23.53 30.74
N GLY A 449 -24.83 -23.12 31.88
CA GLY A 449 -23.39 -23.05 32.08
C GLY A 449 -22.70 -21.88 31.33
N LEU A 450 -23.42 -20.89 30.83
CA LEU A 450 -22.86 -19.71 30.18
C LEU A 450 -22.21 -18.74 31.17
N GLY A 451 -22.82 -18.60 32.36
CA GLY A 451 -22.29 -17.82 33.48
C GLY A 451 -22.03 -16.35 33.10
N ARG A 452 -20.83 -15.84 33.44
CA ARG A 452 -20.47 -14.43 33.17
C ARG A 452 -20.36 -14.07 31.68
N ALA A 453 -20.39 -15.04 30.77
CA ALA A 453 -20.34 -14.75 29.34
C ALA A 453 -21.66 -14.12 28.85
N SER A 454 -22.82 -14.38 29.52
CA SER A 454 -24.09 -13.74 29.18
C SER A 454 -24.00 -12.20 29.29
N ILE A 455 -23.29 -11.67 30.28
CA ILE A 455 -23.09 -10.22 30.47
C ILE A 455 -22.32 -9.60 29.28
N LYS A 456 -21.41 -10.36 28.65
CA LYS A 456 -20.66 -9.88 27.47
C LYS A 456 -21.45 -9.96 26.19
N ILE A 457 -22.47 -10.82 26.14
CA ILE A 457 -23.35 -11.00 24.97
C ILE A 457 -24.37 -9.88 24.90
N GLN A 458 -24.91 -9.46 26.05
CA GLN A 458 -26.00 -8.49 26.14
C GLN A 458 -25.74 -7.17 25.37
N PRO A 459 -24.55 -6.52 25.44
CA PRO A 459 -24.29 -5.30 24.65
C PRO A 459 -24.37 -5.52 23.14
N PHE A 460 -24.01 -6.70 22.64
CA PHE A 460 -24.14 -7.03 21.24
C PHE A 460 -25.59 -7.17 20.82
N VAL A 461 -26.39 -7.88 21.60
CA VAL A 461 -27.83 -8.05 21.36
C VAL A 461 -28.53 -6.69 21.36
N THR A 462 -28.24 -5.86 22.37
CA THR A 462 -28.79 -4.50 22.49
C THR A 462 -28.43 -3.64 21.27
N LEU A 463 -27.16 -3.68 20.81
CA LEU A 463 -26.73 -2.95 19.61
C LEU A 463 -27.56 -3.33 18.37
N ILE A 464 -27.73 -4.63 18.11
CA ILE A 464 -28.50 -5.09 16.95
C ILE A 464 -29.95 -4.65 17.03
N HIS A 465 -30.57 -4.75 18.20
CA HIS A 465 -31.96 -4.29 18.38
C HIS A 465 -32.12 -2.78 18.15
N GLU A 466 -31.23 -1.97 18.70
CA GLU A 466 -31.26 -0.52 18.51
C GLU A 466 -31.07 -0.12 17.05
N LEU A 467 -30.15 -0.78 16.33
CA LEU A 467 -29.96 -0.53 14.89
C LEU A 467 -31.20 -0.93 14.08
N ARG A 468 -31.85 -2.07 14.42
CA ARG A 468 -33.13 -2.48 13.79
C ARG A 468 -34.25 -1.48 14.00
N LEU A 469 -34.38 -0.94 15.20
CA LEU A 469 -35.41 0.05 15.53
C LEU A 469 -35.22 1.36 14.77
N ARG A 470 -33.98 1.73 14.46
CA ARG A 470 -33.65 2.97 13.75
C ARG A 470 -33.56 2.81 12.25
N LEU A 471 -33.61 1.58 11.72
CA LEU A 471 -33.41 1.28 10.30
C LEU A 471 -34.36 2.08 9.37
N ALA A 472 -35.56 2.36 9.82
CA ALA A 472 -36.55 3.11 9.02
C ALA A 472 -36.23 4.61 8.91
N ASP A 473 -35.42 5.14 9.80
CA ASP A 473 -35.08 6.57 9.92
C ASP A 473 -33.64 6.89 9.51
N MET A 474 -32.89 5.89 9.00
CA MET A 474 -31.46 6.01 8.64
C MET A 474 -31.23 5.65 7.19
N SER A 475 -30.29 6.35 6.54
CA SER A 475 -29.74 5.91 5.26
C SER A 475 -28.81 4.69 5.46
N LEU A 476 -28.50 3.98 4.38
CA LEU A 476 -27.52 2.88 4.42
C LEU A 476 -26.12 3.36 4.80
N GLU A 477 -25.74 4.56 4.35
CA GLU A 477 -24.52 5.22 4.76
C GLU A 477 -24.49 5.41 6.28
N GLU A 478 -25.50 6.07 6.83
CA GLU A 478 -25.62 6.31 8.29
C GLU A 478 -25.63 5.00 9.08
N LEU A 479 -26.30 3.96 8.57
CA LEU A 479 -26.32 2.65 9.21
C LEU A 479 -24.92 2.01 9.26
N ILE A 480 -24.18 2.06 8.16
CA ILE A 480 -22.80 1.50 8.11
C ILE A 480 -21.88 2.30 9.03
N GLU A 481 -21.95 3.62 9.01
CA GLU A 481 -21.14 4.48 9.89
C GLU A 481 -21.47 4.23 11.36
N GLU A 482 -22.75 4.11 11.72
CA GLU A 482 -23.18 3.79 13.10
C GLU A 482 -22.67 2.41 13.56
N ILE A 483 -22.66 1.40 12.65
CA ILE A 483 -22.07 0.08 12.93
C ILE A 483 -20.58 0.24 13.23
N LEU A 484 -19.84 0.95 12.38
CA LEU A 484 -18.40 1.14 12.51
C LEU A 484 -18.01 1.88 13.79
N ASP A 485 -18.75 2.93 14.13
CA ASP A 485 -18.48 3.77 15.31
C ASP A 485 -18.86 3.05 16.61
N ARG A 486 -20.07 2.50 16.69
CA ARG A 486 -20.55 1.86 17.91
C ARG A 486 -19.83 0.57 18.25
N THR A 487 -19.37 -0.15 17.23
CA THR A 487 -18.54 -1.35 17.44
C THR A 487 -17.10 -1.01 17.73
N GLY A 488 -16.62 0.16 17.35
CA GLY A 488 -15.22 0.55 17.39
C GLY A 488 -14.38 -0.09 16.29
N TYR A 489 -15.00 -0.63 15.23
CA TYR A 489 -14.31 -1.34 14.13
C TYR A 489 -13.32 -0.42 13.41
N SER A 490 -13.77 0.76 12.99
CA SER A 490 -12.88 1.75 12.36
C SER A 490 -11.79 2.26 13.31
N GLN A 491 -12.11 2.39 14.60
CA GLN A 491 -11.14 2.82 15.58
C GLN A 491 -10.03 1.78 15.78
N GLU A 492 -10.38 0.48 15.83
CA GLU A 492 -9.40 -0.61 15.92
C GLU A 492 -8.43 -0.58 14.72
N LEU A 493 -8.94 -0.38 13.49
CA LEU A 493 -8.12 -0.26 12.28
C LEU A 493 -7.22 0.99 12.28
N LYS A 494 -7.78 2.16 12.66
CA LYS A 494 -6.99 3.42 12.78
C LYS A 494 -5.87 3.27 13.80
N GLU A 495 -6.14 2.54 14.84
CA GLU A 495 -5.20 2.27 15.89
C GLU A 495 -4.13 1.22 15.51
N GLU A 496 -4.35 0.35 14.54
CA GLU A 496 -3.33 -0.55 14.01
C GLU A 496 -2.20 0.20 13.29
N ASP A 497 -2.48 1.36 12.67
CA ASP A 497 -1.57 2.27 11.92
C ASP A 497 -0.60 1.51 10.99
N THR A 498 -1.11 0.51 10.29
CA THR A 498 -0.36 -0.25 9.28
C THR A 498 -0.89 0.06 7.88
N ASP A 499 -0.09 -0.14 6.85
CA ASP A 499 -0.54 0.04 5.46
C ASP A 499 -1.70 -0.91 5.12
N GLU A 500 -1.71 -2.12 5.70
CA GLU A 500 -2.82 -3.06 5.55
C GLU A 500 -4.11 -2.53 6.21
N ALA A 501 -4.02 -1.94 7.40
CA ALA A 501 -5.17 -1.34 8.07
C ALA A 501 -5.69 -0.09 7.33
N LYS A 502 -4.80 0.72 6.76
CA LYS A 502 -5.14 1.86 5.89
C LYS A 502 -5.88 1.37 4.64
N ALA A 503 -5.36 0.33 3.98
CA ALA A 503 -6.03 -0.27 2.81
C ALA A 503 -7.41 -0.84 3.16
N ARG A 504 -7.59 -1.43 4.36
CA ARG A 504 -8.90 -1.88 4.83
C ARG A 504 -9.86 -0.71 5.06
N LEU A 505 -9.40 0.40 5.62
CA LEU A 505 -10.20 1.61 5.76
C LEU A 505 -10.62 2.16 4.40
N GLU A 506 -9.71 2.23 3.41
CA GLU A 506 -10.06 2.61 2.04
C GLU A 506 -11.13 1.69 1.42
N ASN A 507 -11.06 0.38 1.69
CA ASN A 507 -12.06 -0.57 1.24
C ASN A 507 -13.43 -0.31 1.89
N ILE A 508 -13.44 0.04 3.18
CA ILE A 508 -14.66 0.40 3.91
C ILE A 508 -15.25 1.70 3.33
N ASP A 509 -14.42 2.71 3.10
CA ASP A 509 -14.83 3.97 2.47
C ASP A 509 -15.45 3.74 1.09
N GLU A 510 -14.90 2.81 0.31
CA GLU A 510 -15.44 2.42 -0.99
C GLU A 510 -16.75 1.64 -0.87
N PHE A 511 -16.91 0.83 0.19
CA PHE A 511 -18.17 0.13 0.45
C PHE A 511 -19.29 1.10 0.87
N ILE A 512 -18.98 2.13 1.66
CA ILE A 512 -19.90 3.22 1.97
C ILE A 512 -20.31 3.95 0.68
N SER A 513 -19.36 4.25 -0.20
CA SER A 513 -19.65 4.87 -1.51
C SER A 513 -20.59 4.02 -2.37
N LYS A 514 -20.47 2.68 -2.28
CA LYS A 514 -21.42 1.77 -2.95
C LYS A 514 -22.83 1.87 -2.36
N ALA A 515 -22.96 1.95 -1.05
CA ALA A 515 -24.26 2.08 -0.39
C ALA A 515 -24.96 3.39 -0.80
N VAL A 516 -24.25 4.50 -0.80
CA VAL A 516 -24.77 5.81 -1.28
C VAL A 516 -25.17 5.74 -2.75
N SER A 517 -24.34 5.16 -3.62
CA SER A 517 -24.67 5.02 -5.04
C SER A 517 -25.92 4.17 -5.29
N TYR A 518 -26.15 3.15 -4.46
CA TYR A 518 -27.37 2.34 -4.50
C TYR A 518 -28.60 3.18 -4.11
N GLU A 519 -28.51 3.95 -3.01
CA GLU A 519 -29.62 4.79 -2.55
C GLU A 519 -29.97 5.90 -3.55
N GLU A 520 -28.98 6.50 -4.21
CA GLU A 520 -29.21 7.50 -5.25
C GLU A 520 -29.80 6.92 -6.53
N GLY A 521 -29.54 5.64 -6.82
CA GLY A 521 -30.01 4.95 -8.04
C GLY A 521 -31.39 4.29 -7.95
N GLU A 522 -31.88 4.02 -6.74
CA GLU A 522 -33.09 3.28 -6.49
C GLU A 522 -34.26 4.20 -6.08
N GLU A 523 -35.43 3.95 -6.65
CA GLU A 523 -36.65 4.73 -6.34
C GLU A 523 -37.17 4.46 -4.92
N HIS A 524 -36.92 3.24 -4.41
CA HIS A 524 -37.27 2.79 -3.06
C HIS A 524 -36.14 1.98 -2.44
N PRO A 525 -35.06 2.66 -2.04
CA PRO A 525 -33.91 1.96 -1.48
C PRO A 525 -34.23 1.23 -0.17
N SER A 526 -33.70 0.03 -0.01
CA SER A 526 -33.88 -0.77 1.21
C SER A 526 -32.64 -1.58 1.51
N LEU A 527 -32.43 -1.92 2.79
CA LEU A 527 -31.31 -2.76 3.22
C LEU A 527 -31.35 -4.14 2.53
N SER A 528 -32.52 -4.77 2.46
CA SER A 528 -32.67 -6.07 1.79
C SER A 528 -32.31 -5.99 0.31
N GLY A 529 -32.78 -4.94 -0.40
CA GLY A 529 -32.47 -4.72 -1.81
C GLY A 529 -30.97 -4.48 -2.04
N PHE A 530 -30.31 -3.72 -1.17
CA PHE A 530 -28.87 -3.53 -1.22
C PHE A 530 -28.10 -4.84 -1.03
N LEU A 531 -28.50 -5.66 -0.04
CA LEU A 531 -27.90 -6.96 0.20
C LEU A 531 -28.10 -7.95 -0.97
N GLU A 532 -29.26 -7.87 -1.63
CA GLU A 532 -29.55 -8.65 -2.84
C GLU A 532 -28.64 -8.24 -4.00
N GLU A 533 -28.48 -6.93 -4.27
CA GLU A 533 -27.58 -6.43 -5.31
C GLU A 533 -26.14 -6.87 -5.06
N VAL A 534 -25.66 -6.72 -3.83
CA VAL A 534 -24.30 -7.16 -3.44
C VAL A 534 -24.13 -8.68 -3.59
N ALA A 535 -25.14 -9.47 -3.24
CA ALA A 535 -25.07 -10.93 -3.36
C ALA A 535 -25.00 -11.37 -4.82
N LEU A 536 -25.79 -10.74 -5.71
CA LEU A 536 -25.76 -11.05 -7.16
C LEU A 536 -24.40 -10.74 -7.79
N VAL A 537 -23.72 -9.68 -7.35
CA VAL A 537 -22.37 -9.37 -7.81
C VAL A 537 -21.34 -10.38 -7.28
N ALA A 538 -21.46 -10.82 -6.03
CA ALA A 538 -20.52 -11.75 -5.42
C ALA A 538 -20.60 -13.19 -5.99
N ASP A 539 -21.78 -13.67 -6.40
CA ASP A 539 -21.98 -15.04 -6.91
C ASP A 539 -21.43 -15.25 -8.34
N ILE A 540 -21.40 -14.19 -9.16
CA ILE A 540 -20.91 -14.29 -10.54
C ILE A 540 -19.39 -14.45 -10.58
N ASP A 541 -18.67 -14.02 -9.55
CA ASP A 541 -17.20 -14.15 -9.44
C ASP A 541 -16.70 -15.60 -9.30
N SER A 542 -17.58 -16.58 -9.05
CA SER A 542 -17.21 -17.97 -8.78
C SER A 542 -17.14 -18.86 -10.03
N LEU A 543 -17.52 -18.35 -11.22
CA LEU A 543 -17.66 -19.16 -12.43
C LEU A 543 -16.54 -18.84 -13.46
N GLU A 544 -15.64 -19.80 -13.65
CA GLU A 544 -14.72 -20.11 -14.74
C GLU A 544 -13.20 -19.99 -14.46
N GLU A 545 -12.51 -21.14 -14.56
CA GLU A 545 -11.04 -21.30 -14.57
C GLU A 545 -10.45 -21.11 -15.99
N SER A 546 -10.76 -20.02 -16.68
CA SER A 546 -10.09 -19.73 -17.96
C SER A 546 -8.90 -18.81 -17.74
N ASP A 547 -7.73 -19.10 -18.33
CA ASP A 547 -6.55 -18.22 -18.29
C ASP A 547 -6.71 -16.96 -19.17
N ASN A 548 -7.75 -16.89 -19.99
CA ASN A 548 -8.04 -15.74 -20.84
C ASN A 548 -8.88 -14.69 -20.09
N ARG A 549 -8.22 -13.89 -19.25
CA ARG A 549 -8.87 -12.93 -18.34
C ARG A 549 -8.15 -11.58 -18.37
N VAL A 550 -8.91 -10.49 -18.26
CA VAL A 550 -8.35 -9.15 -18.02
C VAL A 550 -7.71 -9.11 -16.64
N LEU A 551 -6.52 -8.53 -16.53
CA LEU A 551 -5.85 -8.42 -15.25
C LEU A 551 -6.12 -7.04 -14.61
N LEU A 552 -6.63 -7.07 -13.39
CA LEU A 552 -6.82 -5.90 -12.53
C LEU A 552 -5.73 -5.90 -11.46
N MET A 553 -4.94 -4.82 -11.33
CA MET A 553 -3.86 -4.78 -10.35
C MET A 553 -3.43 -3.37 -10.00
N THR A 554 -2.75 -3.25 -8.85
CA THR A 554 -2.07 -2.00 -8.52
C THR A 554 -0.84 -1.79 -9.40
N LEU A 555 -0.44 -0.53 -9.57
CA LEU A 555 0.79 -0.16 -10.27
C LEU A 555 2.04 -0.85 -9.71
N HIS A 556 2.11 -1.03 -8.38
CA HIS A 556 3.22 -1.75 -7.75
C HIS A 556 3.27 -3.23 -8.14
N SER A 557 2.09 -3.88 -8.24
CA SER A 557 2.00 -5.28 -8.66
C SER A 557 2.31 -5.49 -10.16
N ALA A 558 2.23 -4.43 -10.94
CA ALA A 558 2.52 -4.47 -12.38
C ALA A 558 4.03 -4.43 -12.70
N LYS A 559 4.90 -4.12 -11.71
CA LYS A 559 6.35 -4.14 -11.92
C LYS A 559 6.82 -5.53 -12.35
N GLY A 560 7.64 -5.58 -13.41
CA GLY A 560 8.13 -6.83 -14.01
C GLY A 560 7.19 -7.46 -15.05
N LEU A 561 5.93 -7.01 -15.13
CA LEU A 561 4.96 -7.51 -16.13
C LEU A 561 4.92 -6.63 -17.37
N GLU A 562 4.24 -7.10 -18.44
CA GLU A 562 4.05 -6.38 -19.70
C GLU A 562 2.76 -6.85 -20.39
N PHE A 563 2.05 -5.93 -21.05
CA PHE A 563 0.76 -6.20 -21.66
C PHE A 563 0.63 -5.46 -23.00
N PRO A 564 0.03 -6.07 -24.02
CA PRO A 564 -0.27 -5.40 -25.28
C PRO A 564 -1.09 -4.11 -25.09
N TYR A 565 -2.12 -4.13 -24.22
CA TYR A 565 -3.04 -3.03 -23.97
C TYR A 565 -3.12 -2.71 -22.48
N VAL A 566 -2.81 -1.47 -22.12
CA VAL A 566 -2.83 -1.00 -20.73
C VAL A 566 -3.79 0.17 -20.57
N PHE A 567 -4.67 0.06 -19.59
CA PHE A 567 -5.47 1.16 -19.05
C PHE A 567 -4.88 1.58 -17.71
N LEU A 568 -4.45 2.85 -17.62
CA LEU A 568 -3.97 3.45 -16.37
C LEU A 568 -5.05 4.37 -15.83
N ALA A 569 -5.76 3.92 -14.82
CA ALA A 569 -6.98 4.55 -14.34
C ALA A 569 -6.77 5.38 -13.07
N GLY A 570 -7.64 6.37 -12.87
CA GLY A 570 -7.62 7.23 -11.69
C GLY A 570 -6.47 8.23 -11.71
N MET A 571 -6.13 8.78 -12.88
CA MET A 571 -5.08 9.80 -13.02
C MET A 571 -5.53 11.16 -12.48
N GLU A 572 -5.61 11.28 -11.15
CA GLU A 572 -6.18 12.41 -10.42
C GLU A 572 -5.27 12.84 -9.27
N ASP A 573 -4.97 14.15 -9.14
CA ASP A 573 -4.26 14.67 -7.96
C ASP A 573 -5.09 14.40 -6.67
N GLY A 574 -4.48 13.76 -5.70
CA GLY A 574 -5.12 13.27 -4.47
C GLY A 574 -5.36 11.76 -4.47
N LEU A 575 -5.44 11.14 -5.66
CA LEU A 575 -5.53 9.71 -5.84
C LEU A 575 -4.21 9.15 -6.43
N PHE A 576 -3.76 9.72 -7.55
CA PHE A 576 -2.46 9.44 -8.17
C PHE A 576 -1.87 10.69 -8.83
N PRO A 577 -0.90 11.39 -8.18
CA PRO A 577 -0.27 11.03 -6.90
C PRO A 577 -1.22 11.09 -5.70
N SER A 578 -0.91 10.30 -4.68
CA SER A 578 -1.74 10.20 -3.48
C SER A 578 -1.76 11.53 -2.69
N TYR A 579 -2.86 11.79 -1.97
CA TYR A 579 -2.94 12.95 -1.08
C TYR A 579 -1.82 12.94 -0.02
N MET A 580 -1.47 11.76 0.50
CA MET A 580 -0.41 11.61 1.50
C MET A 580 0.95 12.05 0.95
N SER A 581 1.27 11.69 -0.29
CA SER A 581 2.51 12.11 -0.96
C SER A 581 2.53 13.61 -1.24
N ILE A 582 1.37 14.21 -1.57
CA ILE A 582 1.23 15.66 -1.80
C ILE A 582 1.40 16.44 -0.50
N ALA A 583 0.89 15.93 0.62
CA ALA A 583 0.88 16.58 1.94
C ALA A 583 2.04 16.16 2.86
N ALA A 584 2.97 15.34 2.39
CA ALA A 584 4.10 14.84 3.15
C ALA A 584 5.06 15.97 3.61
N ASP A 585 5.89 15.70 4.61
CA ASP A 585 6.91 16.63 5.09
C ASP A 585 7.95 16.98 4.01
N ASN A 586 8.28 16.02 3.14
CA ASN A 586 9.12 16.23 1.95
C ASN A 586 8.35 15.91 0.66
N PRO A 587 7.42 16.78 0.21
CA PRO A 587 6.56 16.50 -0.93
C PRO A 587 7.31 16.28 -2.24
N VAL A 588 8.49 16.89 -2.41
CA VAL A 588 9.28 16.76 -3.65
C VAL A 588 9.73 15.33 -3.85
N GLU A 589 10.32 14.73 -2.84
CA GLU A 589 10.82 13.34 -2.89
C GLU A 589 9.68 12.32 -3.06
N GLU A 590 8.57 12.52 -2.32
CA GLU A 590 7.40 11.63 -2.41
C GLU A 590 6.72 11.72 -3.78
N ILE A 591 6.64 12.90 -4.39
CA ILE A 591 6.10 13.08 -5.74
C ILE A 591 7.05 12.48 -6.78
N GLU A 592 8.35 12.54 -6.58
CA GLU A 592 9.31 11.87 -7.46
C GLU A 592 9.14 10.34 -7.42
N GLU A 593 8.84 9.76 -6.27
CA GLU A 593 8.55 8.32 -6.17
C GLU A 593 7.22 7.97 -6.85
N GLU A 594 6.15 8.74 -6.63
CA GLU A 594 4.87 8.55 -7.34
C GLU A 594 5.05 8.72 -8.87
N ARG A 595 5.95 9.61 -9.32
CA ARG A 595 6.26 9.77 -10.75
C ARG A 595 7.02 8.56 -11.31
N ARG A 596 7.94 7.95 -10.55
CA ARG A 596 8.56 6.66 -10.92
C ARG A 596 7.50 5.55 -11.03
N LEU A 597 6.52 5.56 -10.13
CA LEU A 597 5.40 4.61 -10.20
C LEU A 597 4.54 4.84 -11.46
N CYS A 598 4.32 6.11 -11.86
CA CYS A 598 3.66 6.45 -13.12
C CYS A 598 4.47 5.97 -14.33
N TYR A 599 5.78 6.22 -14.34
CA TYR A 599 6.70 5.72 -15.37
C TYR A 599 6.66 4.18 -15.47
N VAL A 600 6.64 3.48 -14.32
CA VAL A 600 6.46 2.01 -14.30
C VAL A 600 5.15 1.64 -14.99
N GLY A 601 4.04 2.28 -14.64
CA GLY A 601 2.72 2.00 -15.26
C GLY A 601 2.71 2.21 -16.78
N ILE A 602 3.22 3.34 -17.25
CA ILE A 602 3.32 3.68 -18.68
C ILE A 602 4.15 2.62 -19.42
N THR A 603 5.30 2.23 -18.87
CA THR A 603 6.22 1.28 -19.49
C THR A 603 5.78 -0.18 -19.44
N ARG A 604 4.58 -0.47 -18.87
CA ARG A 604 3.98 -1.83 -18.97
C ARG A 604 3.29 -2.05 -20.32
N ALA A 605 2.91 -0.98 -21.00
CA ALA A 605 2.23 -1.07 -22.29
C ALA A 605 3.21 -1.43 -23.42
N MET A 606 2.78 -2.36 -24.29
CA MET A 606 3.53 -2.75 -25.49
C MET A 606 3.02 -2.02 -26.72
N LYS A 607 1.70 -2.08 -26.99
CA LYS A 607 1.06 -1.58 -28.21
C LYS A 607 0.29 -0.30 -27.97
N GLU A 608 -0.58 -0.27 -26.97
CA GLU A 608 -1.45 0.87 -26.69
C GLU A 608 -1.53 1.18 -25.21
N LEU A 609 -1.56 2.47 -24.91
CA LEU A 609 -1.75 3.02 -23.56
C LEU A 609 -2.93 3.97 -23.55
N THR A 610 -3.87 3.72 -22.64
CA THR A 610 -5.00 4.60 -22.35
C THR A 610 -4.91 5.10 -20.92
N LEU A 611 -4.91 6.43 -20.75
CA LEU A 611 -4.89 7.11 -19.46
C LEU A 611 -6.29 7.64 -19.17
N THR A 612 -6.84 7.36 -18.00
CA THR A 612 -8.20 7.79 -17.65
C THR A 612 -8.27 8.45 -16.28
N CYS A 613 -9.21 9.36 -16.09
CA CYS A 613 -9.54 9.97 -14.81
C CYS A 613 -11.01 10.36 -14.75
N ALA A 614 -11.51 10.55 -13.53
CA ALA A 614 -12.84 11.09 -13.28
C ALA A 614 -12.76 12.53 -12.72
N ARG A 615 -13.73 13.37 -13.08
CA ARG A 615 -13.87 14.71 -12.50
C ARG A 615 -14.45 14.64 -11.08
N VAL A 616 -15.38 13.73 -10.89
CA VAL A 616 -16.05 13.48 -9.62
C VAL A 616 -15.86 12.01 -9.29
N ARG A 617 -15.36 11.75 -8.10
CA ARG A 617 -15.25 10.38 -7.57
C ARG A 617 -15.91 10.36 -6.20
N MET A 618 -16.77 9.39 -6.00
CA MET A 618 -17.36 9.17 -4.69
C MET A 618 -16.32 8.46 -3.80
N ILE A 619 -15.96 9.09 -2.70
CA ILE A 619 -15.05 8.56 -1.69
C ILE A 619 -15.68 8.83 -0.33
N ARG A 620 -15.88 7.81 0.49
CA ARG A 620 -16.57 7.89 1.81
C ARG A 620 -17.99 8.45 1.70
N GLY A 621 -18.74 8.02 0.70
CA GLY A 621 -20.08 8.53 0.48
C GLY A 621 -20.16 9.99 -0.01
N GLU A 622 -19.04 10.70 -0.08
CA GLU A 622 -19.00 12.10 -0.52
C GLU A 622 -18.43 12.23 -1.94
N ASN A 623 -19.03 13.11 -2.72
CA ASN A 623 -18.54 13.44 -4.05
C ASN A 623 -17.31 14.36 -3.95
N GLN A 624 -16.13 13.84 -4.26
CA GLN A 624 -14.89 14.59 -4.32
C GLN A 624 -14.60 15.04 -5.75
N TYR A 625 -14.25 16.32 -5.91
CA TYR A 625 -13.87 16.93 -7.18
C TYR A 625 -12.35 16.96 -7.30
N ASN A 626 -11.82 16.03 -8.09
CA ASN A 626 -10.39 15.90 -8.26
C ASN A 626 -9.88 16.66 -9.49
N ASN A 627 -8.70 17.23 -9.37
CA ASN A 627 -7.97 17.78 -10.52
C ASN A 627 -7.33 16.63 -11.30
N ILE A 628 -7.16 16.83 -12.61
CA ILE A 628 -6.36 15.94 -13.44
C ILE A 628 -4.97 15.83 -12.83
N SER A 629 -4.45 14.62 -12.75
CA SER A 629 -3.09 14.33 -12.27
C SER A 629 -2.05 15.26 -12.90
N ARG A 630 -1.14 15.74 -12.10
CA ARG A 630 0.02 16.52 -12.60
C ARG A 630 0.82 15.74 -13.62
N PHE A 631 0.89 14.42 -13.52
CA PHE A 631 1.60 13.56 -14.45
C PHE A 631 1.03 13.62 -15.88
N ILE A 632 -0.29 13.79 -16.04
CA ILE A 632 -0.91 14.03 -17.34
C ILE A 632 -0.48 15.38 -17.95
N ARG A 633 -0.31 16.39 -17.10
CA ARG A 633 0.13 17.74 -17.55
C ARG A 633 1.61 17.82 -17.87
N GLU A 634 2.38 16.85 -17.43
CA GLU A 634 3.80 16.67 -17.74
C GLU A 634 4.01 16.02 -19.11
N ILE A 635 2.94 15.46 -19.72
CA ILE A 635 2.98 14.88 -21.07
C ILE A 635 2.78 15.98 -22.10
N PRO A 636 3.69 16.13 -23.07
CA PRO A 636 3.52 17.05 -24.19
C PRO A 636 2.23 16.76 -24.97
N PRO A 637 1.42 17.78 -25.31
CA PRO A 637 0.13 17.59 -25.98
C PRO A 637 0.21 16.84 -27.33
N GLU A 638 1.34 16.94 -28.02
CA GLU A 638 1.61 16.25 -29.28
C GLU A 638 1.70 14.73 -29.16
N LEU A 639 2.04 14.21 -27.97
CA LEU A 639 2.08 12.77 -27.69
C LEU A 639 0.70 12.20 -27.33
N LEU A 640 -0.27 13.08 -27.01
CA LEU A 640 -1.63 12.69 -26.74
C LEU A 640 -2.44 12.66 -28.05
N GLY A 641 -3.25 11.62 -28.23
CA GLY A 641 -4.09 11.46 -29.41
C GLY A 641 -5.05 12.65 -29.61
N LYS A 642 -5.38 12.97 -30.86
CA LYS A 642 -6.25 14.13 -31.23
C LYS A 642 -7.62 14.17 -30.53
N LYS A 643 -8.09 13.04 -30.03
CA LYS A 643 -9.32 12.94 -29.23
C LYS A 643 -9.10 13.20 -27.74
N SER A 644 -7.84 13.30 -27.32
CA SER A 644 -7.47 13.57 -25.93
C SER A 644 -7.73 15.05 -25.62
N VAL A 645 -8.58 15.33 -24.65
CA VAL A 645 -8.86 16.69 -24.19
C VAL A 645 -8.28 16.86 -22.80
N VAL A 646 -7.14 17.53 -22.72
CA VAL A 646 -6.59 17.99 -21.43
C VAL A 646 -7.10 19.41 -21.20
N PRO A 647 -8.02 19.66 -20.25
CA PRO A 647 -8.46 21.00 -19.93
C PRO A 647 -7.24 21.86 -19.50
N PRO A 648 -7.17 23.13 -19.92
CA PRO A 648 -6.09 24.01 -19.50
C PRO A 648 -6.02 24.05 -17.98
N ALA A 649 -4.79 24.03 -17.44
CA ALA A 649 -4.58 24.18 -16.00
C ALA A 649 -5.40 25.38 -15.50
N PRO A 650 -6.10 25.27 -14.37
CA PRO A 650 -6.76 26.44 -13.79
C PRO A 650 -5.69 27.52 -13.67
N LYS A 651 -5.91 28.64 -14.35
CA LYS A 651 -5.02 29.80 -14.23
C LYS A 651 -5.06 30.15 -12.75
N VAL A 652 -4.00 29.80 -12.01
CA VAL A 652 -3.75 30.38 -10.71
C VAL A 652 -3.55 31.86 -11.00
N GLN A 653 -4.62 32.64 -10.88
CA GLN A 653 -4.50 34.08 -10.84
C GLN A 653 -3.58 34.34 -9.66
N ALA A 654 -2.37 34.80 -9.96
CA ALA A 654 -1.50 35.31 -8.90
C ALA A 654 -2.36 36.30 -8.08
N PRO A 655 -2.48 36.10 -6.78
CA PRO A 655 -3.30 36.99 -5.97
C PRO A 655 -2.80 38.42 -6.24
N PRO A 656 -3.71 39.41 -6.41
CA PRO A 656 -3.31 40.77 -6.64
C PRO A 656 -2.27 41.14 -5.60
N LYS A 657 -1.21 41.82 -5.99
CA LYS A 657 -0.06 42.16 -5.13
C LYS A 657 -0.44 42.92 -3.84
N ASP A 658 -1.67 43.38 -3.73
CA ASP A 658 -2.22 44.11 -2.58
C ASP A 658 -3.32 43.37 -1.81
N ALA A 659 -3.46 42.04 -1.99
CA ALA A 659 -4.47 41.31 -1.27
C ALA A 659 -4.18 41.27 0.24
N PRO A 660 -5.20 41.40 1.10
CA PRO A 660 -5.05 41.30 2.56
C PRO A 660 -4.34 40.08 3.05
N TYR A 661 -4.34 39.02 2.25
CA TYR A 661 -3.67 37.71 2.50
C TYR A 661 -2.13 37.79 2.49
N GLN A 662 -1.51 38.66 1.62
CA GLN A 662 -0.06 38.81 1.63
C GLN A 662 0.41 39.61 2.85
N LYS A 663 -0.35 40.64 3.27
CA LYS A 663 -0.09 41.36 4.52
C LYS A 663 -0.24 40.49 5.75
N ALA A 664 -1.19 39.54 5.72
CA ALA A 664 -1.34 38.52 6.77
C ALA A 664 -0.16 37.53 6.78
N LYS A 665 0.32 37.10 5.61
CA LYS A 665 1.43 36.13 5.48
C LYS A 665 2.79 36.74 5.89
N GLU A 666 3.00 38.03 5.62
CA GLU A 666 4.19 38.75 6.11
C GLU A 666 4.12 39.04 7.62
N ALA A 667 2.93 39.31 8.13
CA ALA A 667 2.71 39.46 9.57
C ALA A 667 2.91 38.14 10.34
N PHE A 668 2.64 36.96 9.69
CA PHE A 668 2.90 35.67 10.27
C PHE A 668 4.38 35.21 10.23
N LYS A 669 5.16 35.72 9.27
CA LYS A 669 6.61 35.37 9.18
C LYS A 669 7.47 36.06 10.24
N THR A 670 6.98 37.07 10.92
CA THR A 670 7.73 37.84 11.93
C THR A 670 7.38 37.46 13.38
N LYS A 671 6.47 36.49 13.60
CA LYS A 671 6.16 36.02 14.96
C LYS A 671 6.68 34.61 15.12
N THR A 672 7.73 34.43 15.91
CA THR A 672 8.11 33.16 16.49
C THR A 672 6.92 32.57 17.27
N PHE A 673 6.58 31.33 16.99
CA PHE A 673 5.48 30.62 17.63
C PHE A 673 5.85 30.39 19.12
N ASP A 674 5.14 31.04 20.01
CA ASP A 674 5.21 30.80 21.45
C ASP A 674 4.03 29.94 21.87
N PRO A 675 4.24 28.68 22.27
CA PRO A 675 3.17 27.78 22.68
C PRO A 675 2.37 28.28 23.90
N ASN A 676 2.89 29.23 24.67
CA ASN A 676 2.25 29.76 25.86
C ASN A 676 1.23 30.90 25.58
N GLN A 677 1.06 31.30 24.32
CA GLN A 677 0.08 32.35 23.96
C GLN A 677 -1.35 31.90 23.78
N PHE A 678 -1.62 30.56 23.79
CA PHE A 678 -3.00 30.05 23.86
C PHE A 678 -3.44 29.86 25.32
N LYS A 679 -3.45 30.92 26.11
CA LYS A 679 -4.30 30.98 27.29
C LYS A 679 -5.71 31.31 26.80
N VAL A 680 -6.62 30.31 26.88
CA VAL A 680 -8.07 30.62 26.85
C VAL A 680 -8.34 31.52 28.03
N VAL A 681 -8.49 32.81 27.76
CA VAL A 681 -8.89 33.79 28.79
C VAL A 681 -10.39 33.59 28.88
N LYS A 682 -10.85 33.01 30.00
CA LYS A 682 -12.27 32.99 30.38
C LYS A 682 -12.75 34.45 30.34
N ALA A 683 -13.81 34.71 29.60
CA ALA A 683 -14.43 36.03 29.62
C ALA A 683 -14.99 36.30 31.02
N ASP A 684 -14.74 37.50 31.57
CA ASP A 684 -15.22 37.86 32.91
C ASP A 684 -16.76 37.90 32.98
N SER A 685 -17.43 38.08 31.84
CA SER A 685 -18.89 38.02 31.69
C SER A 685 -19.29 37.70 30.24
N LEU A 686 -20.47 37.10 30.08
CA LEU A 686 -21.08 36.89 28.76
C LEU A 686 -22.06 38.02 28.47
N ASP A 687 -22.19 38.42 27.20
CA ASP A 687 -23.10 39.49 26.76
C ASP A 687 -24.58 39.04 26.70
N TYR A 688 -24.87 37.83 27.11
CA TYR A 688 -26.20 37.23 27.13
C TYR A 688 -26.39 36.37 28.39
N THR A 689 -27.65 36.15 28.75
CA THR A 689 -28.08 35.40 29.95
C THR A 689 -29.07 34.33 29.57
N VAL A 690 -29.38 33.43 30.52
CA VAL A 690 -30.41 32.38 30.33
C VAL A 690 -31.74 33.07 30.00
N GLY A 691 -32.39 32.62 28.93
CA GLY A 691 -33.62 33.15 28.36
C GLY A 691 -33.40 34.15 27.21
N ASP A 692 -32.17 34.63 26.98
CA ASP A 692 -31.87 35.52 25.85
C ASP A 692 -31.90 34.80 24.51
N ARG A 693 -32.30 35.54 23.48
CA ARG A 693 -32.19 35.09 22.09
C ARG A 693 -30.76 35.36 21.59
N VAL A 694 -30.16 34.33 20.99
CA VAL A 694 -28.80 34.39 20.44
C VAL A 694 -28.74 33.86 19.01
N SER A 695 -27.78 34.35 18.28
CA SER A 695 -27.51 33.90 16.91
C SER A 695 -26.15 33.24 16.79
N HIS A 696 -26.10 32.05 16.18
CA HIS A 696 -24.90 31.27 15.86
C HIS A 696 -24.74 31.20 14.35
N ILE A 697 -23.50 31.28 13.87
CA ILE A 697 -23.18 31.38 12.43
C ILE A 697 -23.64 30.15 11.62
N LYS A 698 -23.65 28.95 12.25
CA LYS A 698 -24.03 27.68 11.63
C LYS A 698 -25.47 27.26 11.99
N PHE A 699 -25.93 27.53 13.20
CA PHE A 699 -27.21 27.01 13.72
C PHE A 699 -28.34 28.05 13.72
N GLY A 700 -28.07 29.27 13.28
CA GLY A 700 -29.08 30.33 13.23
C GLY A 700 -29.47 30.86 14.60
N GLN A 701 -30.75 31.26 14.76
CA GLN A 701 -31.28 31.84 16.00
C GLN A 701 -31.74 30.75 16.97
N GLY A 702 -31.55 30.98 18.26
CA GLY A 702 -31.98 30.09 19.33
C GLY A 702 -32.08 30.81 20.66
N THR A 703 -32.61 30.13 21.68
CA THR A 703 -32.81 30.64 23.05
C THR A 703 -31.81 29.95 23.99
N VAL A 704 -31.12 30.73 24.81
CA VAL A 704 -30.20 30.20 25.83
C VAL A 704 -30.99 29.54 26.94
N LEU A 705 -30.82 28.22 27.14
CA LEU A 705 -31.49 27.45 28.16
C LEU A 705 -30.73 27.40 29.48
N GLU A 706 -29.39 27.33 29.40
CA GLU A 706 -28.54 27.10 30.56
C GLU A 706 -27.14 27.67 30.30
N ILE A 707 -26.52 28.26 31.33
CA ILE A 707 -25.13 28.68 31.34
C ILE A 707 -24.47 28.08 32.58
N ALA A 708 -23.49 27.23 32.42
CA ALA A 708 -22.73 26.60 33.50
C ALA A 708 -21.27 27.02 33.47
N ASP A 709 -20.65 27.13 34.64
CA ASP A 709 -19.22 27.39 34.75
C ASP A 709 -18.44 26.08 34.55
N GLY A 710 -17.84 25.92 33.37
CA GLY A 710 -16.99 24.76 33.02
C GLY A 710 -15.54 24.90 33.52
N GLY A 711 -15.22 25.80 34.43
CA GLY A 711 -13.90 26.01 35.02
C GLY A 711 -12.92 26.79 34.13
N ARG A 712 -12.72 26.37 32.91
CA ARG A 712 -11.83 27.03 31.91
C ARG A 712 -12.60 27.94 30.93
N ASP A 713 -13.91 27.73 30.77
CA ASP A 713 -14.82 28.49 29.91
C ASP A 713 -16.26 28.29 30.38
N PHE A 714 -17.20 29.10 29.93
CA PHE A 714 -18.61 28.88 30.16
C PHE A 714 -19.18 27.88 29.16
N GLU A 715 -19.88 26.86 29.68
CA GLU A 715 -20.67 25.94 28.88
C GLU A 715 -22.09 26.50 28.71
N VAL A 716 -22.53 26.71 27.46
CA VAL A 716 -23.81 27.32 27.12
C VAL A 716 -24.67 26.28 26.39
N LYS A 717 -25.89 26.08 26.87
CA LYS A 717 -26.89 25.24 26.23
C LYS A 717 -27.92 26.12 25.54
N VAL A 718 -28.06 25.97 24.23
CA VAL A 718 -28.95 26.80 23.39
C VAL A 718 -29.93 25.90 22.65
N GLU A 719 -31.20 26.24 22.66
CA GLU A 719 -32.22 25.64 21.82
C GLU A 719 -32.38 26.46 20.56
N PHE A 720 -31.87 25.94 19.44
CA PHE A 720 -31.96 26.58 18.14
C PHE A 720 -33.28 26.24 17.44
N ASP A 721 -33.86 27.23 16.77
CA ASP A 721 -35.21 27.13 16.18
C ASP A 721 -35.34 25.99 15.16
N ASN A 722 -34.26 25.65 14.42
CA ASN A 722 -34.28 24.62 13.37
C ASN A 722 -33.34 23.44 13.67
N TYR A 723 -32.55 23.46 14.76
CA TYR A 723 -31.52 22.45 15.03
C TYR A 723 -31.58 21.86 16.44
N GLY A 724 -32.66 22.17 17.19
CA GLY A 724 -32.85 21.65 18.53
C GLY A 724 -31.79 22.12 19.53
N VAL A 725 -31.64 21.41 20.62
CA VAL A 725 -30.76 21.78 21.74
C VAL A 725 -29.32 21.39 21.46
N LYS A 726 -28.38 22.35 21.57
CA LYS A 726 -26.94 22.12 21.46
C LYS A 726 -26.20 22.67 22.68
N ARG A 727 -25.15 21.96 23.13
CA ARG A 727 -24.18 22.41 24.11
C ARG A 727 -22.90 22.86 23.45
N MET A 728 -22.34 23.99 23.88
CA MET A 728 -21.12 24.53 23.29
C MET A 728 -20.37 25.42 24.32
N PHE A 729 -19.06 25.57 24.15
CA PHE A 729 -18.26 26.48 24.95
C PHE A 729 -18.36 27.91 24.41
N ALA A 730 -18.58 28.91 25.27
CA ALA A 730 -18.88 30.28 24.92
C ALA A 730 -17.80 30.92 24.05
N SER A 731 -16.52 30.69 24.34
CA SER A 731 -15.37 31.21 23.58
C SER A 731 -15.32 30.72 22.14
N PHE A 732 -15.78 29.47 21.89
CA PHE A 732 -15.79 28.85 20.57
C PHE A 732 -17.09 29.09 19.80
N ALA A 733 -18.20 29.20 20.49
CA ALA A 733 -19.53 29.32 19.91
C ALA A 733 -19.78 30.70 19.26
N LYS A 734 -19.06 31.72 19.65
CA LYS A 734 -19.20 33.08 19.12
C LYS A 734 -20.66 33.54 19.00
N LEU A 735 -21.47 33.19 20.01
CA LEU A 735 -22.87 33.58 20.07
C LEU A 735 -23.00 35.12 20.18
N LYS A 736 -23.96 35.66 19.44
CA LYS A 736 -24.29 37.10 19.49
C LYS A 736 -25.71 37.21 19.97
N LYS A 737 -25.96 38.13 20.92
CA LYS A 737 -27.32 38.47 21.33
C LYS A 737 -28.07 39.13 20.19
N VAL A 738 -29.32 38.73 19.96
CA VAL A 738 -30.18 39.22 18.86
C VAL A 738 -31.12 40.26 19.41
#